data_fb7604277263312ad2c5fc4df55e4c59
#
_entry.id   fb7604277263312ad2c5fc4df55e4c59
#
_cell.length_a   1.000
_cell.length_b   1.000
_cell.length_c   1.000
_cell.angle_alpha   90.00
_cell.angle_beta   90.00
_cell.angle_gamma   90.00
#
_symmetry.space_group_name_H-M   'P 1'
#
loop_
_entity.id
_entity.type
_entity.pdbx_description
1 polymer ?
#
loop_
_entity_poly.entity_id
_entity_poly.type
_entity_poly.pdbx_seq_one_letter_code
_entity_poly.pdbx_strand_id
1 'polypeptide(L)'
;MKKRLAVYCFYDKDGIVDDYVVFFLKELRKTVSKICCVINGRLTDSGRKALMACTDELTERENIGFDAWAYASFINSRIDEIRKYDELVLCDNSFFGPLYPLDDVFNEMESRPQKSDFWGMTVHPRMNAVVDKSQKLSYVNEHVQSYFVVFTKKVLSSSAFADFFRNLPGIASPIEDFCLYELELTRVLSDAGFAYSSFVTMEGLPPTECTALYPDTLVSEKKYPFVRIKAFSAPYENFYAVGRGQNSRKCLDYVKNNTNYSVDLIWLYILRTQKMSVLRQNLSLNYILSSSISGGLLHPSKKVALVCYVYYPNNVEECLSYARNAEGIADLYFVSSREDTLEIARKCLAGSSFSSVKFLKKTNKGRDISTYLIDCASLFDSYDYLCFVHDKKNPHVANRNVARDFFRMCIESMLFSKEYIINILNAFESHPRFGVAVMPPLNFGPFYTSDYSEDPGNRRHLLNLIDILNLNVLYDRNPVAPYGDMFWCRTAAMKNLFRKHWTYDDLPGEPIPPDGTILHALERIHPFIVQSSGYYSAWVHPECAASTYLNNAYHIDRTLNEKLFSIYGYVKRLPLLVGNIDRSVSLSEKTAAELARQRAMINAWMDAEADAALSHVGYITLLRFRYMRHQIRKQLRKEKKQFIEFVSGRKEIWDPEYYLQSNPDVAQAGDSPLEHYVRRGWKEKRAPSKNCLTADYLRVNPDCVLLNISPLEHYYIYSGRRMVFLSYDHVREYIEQHGLEILKKSPEFDPKFYLERYRKKHGEVPAGFDPYSFYLKHGAVEAVNPSRHFNVCKYFAKFPAIKAYGICPVIHYELIGKYLY
;
A
#
# COMPACT_ATOMS: atom_id res chain seq x y z
N MET A 1 -30.85 -24.31 -30.64
CA MET A 1 -29.92 -23.46 -29.84
C MET A 1 -29.73 -22.19 -30.65
N LYS A 2 -29.83 -21.01 -30.01
CA LYS A 2 -29.59 -19.72 -30.69
C LYS A 2 -28.13 -19.64 -31.15
N LYS A 3 -27.89 -18.98 -32.28
CA LYS A 3 -26.53 -18.73 -32.78
C LYS A 3 -25.96 -17.51 -32.08
N ARG A 4 -25.04 -17.74 -31.11
CA ARG A 4 -24.40 -16.68 -30.29
C ARG A 4 -22.97 -16.46 -30.71
N LEU A 5 -22.56 -15.19 -30.78
CA LEU A 5 -21.19 -14.74 -30.90
C LEU A 5 -20.75 -14.18 -29.56
N ALA A 6 -19.64 -14.61 -29.04
CA ALA A 6 -18.99 -13.96 -27.88
C ALA A 6 -17.75 -13.17 -28.30
N VAL A 7 -17.64 -11.95 -27.79
CA VAL A 7 -16.42 -11.13 -27.86
C VAL A 7 -15.88 -10.97 -26.45
N TYR A 8 -14.75 -11.60 -26.22
CA TYR A 8 -14.07 -11.62 -24.93
C TYR A 8 -12.93 -10.63 -24.95
N CYS A 9 -12.99 -9.59 -24.11
CA CYS A 9 -11.90 -8.65 -23.93
C CYS A 9 -10.95 -9.15 -22.85
N PHE A 10 -9.68 -9.26 -23.18
CA PHE A 10 -8.65 -9.73 -22.26
C PHE A 10 -7.56 -8.66 -22.06
N TYR A 11 -7.23 -8.40 -20.81
CA TYR A 11 -6.08 -7.61 -20.43
C TYR A 11 -5.36 -8.20 -19.22
N ASP A 12 -4.06 -8.32 -19.31
CA ASP A 12 -3.16 -8.55 -18.19
C ASP A 12 -1.87 -7.75 -18.42
N LYS A 13 -1.37 -7.06 -17.39
CA LYS A 13 -0.20 -6.17 -17.51
C LYS A 13 1.07 -6.89 -17.94
N ASP A 14 1.18 -8.19 -17.60
CA ASP A 14 2.34 -9.06 -17.90
C ASP A 14 2.04 -10.01 -19.07
N GLY A 15 0.84 -9.94 -19.65
CA GLY A 15 0.40 -10.81 -20.74
C GLY A 15 0.18 -12.27 -20.35
N ILE A 16 -0.04 -12.53 -19.06
CA ILE A 16 -0.23 -13.86 -18.50
C ILE A 16 -1.71 -14.22 -18.53
N VAL A 17 -2.02 -15.38 -19.10
CA VAL A 17 -3.37 -15.94 -19.09
C VAL A 17 -3.46 -16.98 -17.98
N ASP A 18 -4.13 -16.63 -16.91
CA ASP A 18 -4.35 -17.51 -15.77
C ASP A 18 -5.43 -18.56 -16.06
N ASP A 19 -5.38 -19.67 -15.35
CA ASP A 19 -6.27 -20.83 -15.58
C ASP A 19 -7.75 -20.52 -15.41
N TYR A 20 -8.13 -19.51 -14.60
CA TYR A 20 -9.52 -19.11 -14.47
C TYR A 20 -10.11 -18.57 -15.78
N VAL A 21 -9.30 -17.90 -16.60
CA VAL A 21 -9.68 -17.41 -17.93
C VAL A 21 -9.94 -18.60 -18.87
N VAL A 22 -9.04 -19.56 -18.87
CA VAL A 22 -9.17 -20.79 -19.67
C VAL A 22 -10.41 -21.59 -19.25
N PHE A 23 -10.65 -21.67 -17.94
CA PHE A 23 -11.85 -22.32 -17.40
C PHE A 23 -13.12 -21.60 -17.88
N PHE A 24 -13.19 -20.28 -17.73
CA PHE A 24 -14.33 -19.50 -18.18
C PHE A 24 -14.62 -19.67 -19.67
N LEU A 25 -13.61 -19.56 -20.52
CA LEU A 25 -13.76 -19.68 -21.97
C LEU A 25 -14.26 -21.07 -22.38
N LYS A 26 -13.81 -22.14 -21.72
CA LYS A 26 -14.30 -23.51 -21.93
C LYS A 26 -15.78 -23.65 -21.55
N GLU A 27 -16.19 -23.04 -20.45
CA GLU A 27 -17.60 -23.04 -20.03
C GLU A 27 -18.46 -22.19 -20.96
N LEU A 28 -17.97 -21.01 -21.37
CA LEU A 28 -18.65 -20.14 -22.32
C LEU A 28 -18.87 -20.83 -23.68
N ARG A 29 -17.89 -21.64 -24.13
CA ARG A 29 -17.96 -22.39 -25.38
C ARG A 29 -19.18 -23.32 -25.46
N LYS A 30 -19.68 -23.78 -24.33
CA LYS A 30 -20.86 -24.64 -24.30
C LYS A 30 -22.16 -23.89 -24.72
N THR A 31 -22.18 -22.56 -24.52
CA THR A 31 -23.35 -21.71 -24.74
C THR A 31 -23.31 -20.87 -26.00
N VAL A 32 -22.11 -20.73 -26.62
CA VAL A 32 -21.91 -19.87 -27.78
C VAL A 32 -21.36 -20.60 -29.00
N SER A 33 -21.68 -20.13 -30.20
CA SER A 33 -21.25 -20.74 -31.46
C SER A 33 -19.83 -20.33 -31.88
N LYS A 34 -19.40 -19.13 -31.51
CA LYS A 34 -18.10 -18.57 -31.85
C LYS A 34 -17.58 -17.69 -30.69
N ILE A 35 -16.31 -17.76 -30.37
CA ILE A 35 -15.62 -16.90 -29.40
C ILE A 35 -14.50 -16.16 -30.12
N CYS A 36 -14.59 -14.84 -30.18
CA CYS A 36 -13.51 -13.98 -30.63
C CYS A 36 -12.91 -13.28 -29.41
N CYS A 37 -11.59 -13.32 -29.26
CA CYS A 37 -10.88 -12.68 -28.16
C CYS A 37 -10.14 -11.44 -28.66
N VAL A 38 -10.41 -10.29 -28.03
CA VAL A 38 -9.69 -9.04 -28.26
C VAL A 38 -8.75 -8.82 -27.09
N ILE A 39 -7.47 -8.72 -27.36
CA ILE A 39 -6.42 -8.60 -26.37
C ILE A 39 -5.95 -7.16 -26.34
N ASN A 40 -6.10 -6.52 -25.20
CA ASN A 40 -5.55 -5.21 -24.92
C ASN A 40 -4.11 -5.34 -24.41
N GLY A 41 -3.13 -5.14 -25.26
CA GLY A 41 -1.72 -5.27 -24.94
C GLY A 41 -1.06 -6.47 -25.61
N ARG A 42 -0.08 -7.06 -24.96
CA ARG A 42 0.70 -8.20 -25.49
C ARG A 42 0.47 -9.43 -24.65
N LEU A 43 0.62 -10.59 -25.26
CA LEU A 43 0.59 -11.89 -24.58
C LEU A 43 1.97 -12.50 -24.46
N THR A 44 2.18 -13.28 -23.41
CA THR A 44 3.25 -14.28 -23.38
C THR A 44 2.96 -15.38 -24.42
N ASP A 45 3.99 -16.11 -24.87
CA ASP A 45 3.80 -17.23 -25.80
C ASP A 45 2.89 -18.32 -25.21
N SER A 46 3.03 -18.61 -23.92
CA SER A 46 2.15 -19.54 -23.21
C SER A 46 0.71 -19.04 -23.14
N GLY A 47 0.52 -17.75 -22.84
CA GLY A 47 -0.80 -17.13 -22.80
C GLY A 47 -1.49 -17.14 -24.15
N ARG A 48 -0.75 -16.86 -25.22
CA ARG A 48 -1.26 -16.95 -26.60
C ARG A 48 -1.74 -18.36 -26.94
N LYS A 49 -0.92 -19.37 -26.64
CA LYS A 49 -1.28 -20.78 -26.86
C LYS A 49 -2.53 -21.17 -26.06
N ALA A 50 -2.63 -20.73 -24.82
CA ALA A 50 -3.79 -21.02 -23.97
C ALA A 50 -5.09 -20.43 -24.52
N LEU A 51 -5.07 -19.16 -24.97
CA LEU A 51 -6.26 -18.53 -25.57
C LEU A 51 -6.59 -19.15 -26.94
N MET A 52 -5.62 -19.41 -27.79
CA MET A 52 -5.86 -20.07 -29.08
C MET A 52 -6.52 -21.43 -28.94
N ALA A 53 -6.25 -22.15 -27.86
CA ALA A 53 -6.91 -23.44 -27.60
C ALA A 53 -8.39 -23.32 -27.18
N CYS A 54 -8.85 -22.12 -26.80
CA CYS A 54 -10.20 -21.90 -26.25
C CYS A 54 -11.05 -20.97 -27.12
N THR A 55 -10.48 -20.27 -28.08
CA THR A 55 -11.14 -19.26 -28.91
C THR A 55 -11.00 -19.58 -30.39
N ASP A 56 -11.91 -19.04 -31.23
CA ASP A 56 -11.87 -19.23 -32.67
C ASP A 56 -10.99 -18.17 -33.35
N GLU A 57 -10.80 -17.03 -32.69
CA GLU A 57 -10.09 -15.89 -33.23
C GLU A 57 -9.45 -15.06 -32.14
N LEU A 58 -8.22 -14.59 -32.36
CA LEU A 58 -7.49 -13.66 -31.51
C LEU A 58 -7.15 -12.39 -32.30
N THR A 59 -7.44 -11.24 -31.72
CA THR A 59 -7.02 -9.94 -32.23
C THR A 59 -6.26 -9.20 -31.16
N GLU A 60 -5.02 -8.84 -31.41
CA GLU A 60 -4.22 -8.02 -30.49
C GLU A 60 -4.27 -6.55 -30.90
N ARG A 61 -4.33 -5.67 -29.90
CA ARG A 61 -4.29 -4.21 -30.08
C ARG A 61 -3.53 -3.57 -28.93
N GLU A 62 -3.09 -2.35 -29.13
CA GLU A 62 -2.56 -1.55 -28.01
C GLU A 62 -3.64 -1.31 -26.97
N ASN A 63 -3.25 -1.29 -25.69
CA ASN A 63 -4.17 -1.01 -24.59
C ASN A 63 -4.50 0.50 -24.50
N ILE A 64 -5.27 0.99 -25.46
CA ILE A 64 -5.76 2.37 -25.54
C ILE A 64 -7.29 2.30 -25.52
N GLY A 65 -7.95 3.09 -24.63
CA GLY A 65 -9.40 3.16 -24.53
C GLY A 65 -10.05 1.91 -23.93
N PHE A 66 -9.32 1.14 -23.15
CA PHE A 66 -9.78 0.01 -22.33
C PHE A 66 -10.64 -1.01 -23.11
N ASP A 67 -11.59 -1.64 -22.42
CA ASP A 67 -12.52 -2.63 -22.98
C ASP A 67 -13.55 -1.99 -23.92
N ALA A 68 -13.98 -0.75 -23.66
CA ALA A 68 -14.85 -0.02 -24.56
C ALA A 68 -14.32 0.05 -26.00
N TRP A 69 -13.07 0.44 -26.16
CA TRP A 69 -12.46 0.52 -27.49
C TRP A 69 -12.08 -0.86 -28.04
N ALA A 70 -11.87 -1.85 -27.20
CA ALA A 70 -11.70 -3.23 -27.65
C ALA A 70 -12.98 -3.71 -28.34
N TYR A 71 -14.13 -3.51 -27.71
CA TYR A 71 -15.42 -3.84 -28.28
C TYR A 71 -15.75 -2.99 -29.50
N ALA A 72 -15.54 -1.67 -29.42
CA ALA A 72 -15.82 -0.76 -30.54
C ALA A 72 -15.02 -1.12 -31.80
N SER A 73 -13.73 -1.40 -31.67
CA SER A 73 -12.87 -1.79 -32.78
C SER A 73 -13.33 -3.08 -33.46
N PHE A 74 -13.74 -4.07 -32.65
CA PHE A 74 -14.25 -5.35 -33.16
C PHE A 74 -15.61 -5.16 -33.83
N ILE A 75 -16.56 -4.48 -33.18
CA ILE A 75 -17.91 -4.27 -33.66
C ILE A 75 -17.92 -3.44 -34.94
N ASN A 76 -17.20 -2.34 -34.98
CA ASN A 76 -17.16 -1.44 -36.15
C ASN A 76 -16.58 -2.11 -37.39
N SER A 77 -15.60 -2.99 -37.20
CA SER A 77 -14.99 -3.72 -38.32
C SER A 77 -15.85 -4.89 -38.85
N ARG A 78 -16.83 -5.36 -38.09
CA ARG A 78 -17.56 -6.61 -38.36
C ARG A 78 -19.07 -6.54 -38.12
N ILE A 79 -19.66 -5.35 -38.16
CA ILE A 79 -21.08 -5.16 -37.84
C ILE A 79 -22.00 -6.04 -38.69
N ASP A 80 -21.71 -6.23 -39.97
CA ASP A 80 -22.55 -7.05 -40.88
C ASP A 80 -22.38 -8.55 -40.59
N GLU A 81 -21.25 -9.02 -40.09
CA GLU A 81 -21.08 -10.39 -39.61
C GLU A 81 -21.89 -10.59 -38.31
N ILE A 82 -21.75 -9.64 -37.36
CA ILE A 82 -22.42 -9.67 -36.06
C ILE A 82 -23.96 -9.76 -36.23
N ARG A 83 -24.52 -9.03 -37.17
CA ARG A 83 -25.95 -9.04 -37.47
C ARG A 83 -26.50 -10.40 -37.94
N LYS A 84 -25.61 -11.35 -38.32
CA LYS A 84 -26.01 -12.72 -38.67
C LYS A 84 -26.24 -13.64 -37.47
N TYR A 85 -25.87 -13.18 -36.28
CA TYR A 85 -26.08 -13.93 -35.03
C TYR A 85 -27.43 -13.55 -34.40
N ASP A 86 -27.95 -14.44 -33.57
CA ASP A 86 -29.18 -14.21 -32.80
C ASP A 86 -28.88 -13.37 -31.56
N GLU A 87 -27.68 -13.55 -30.99
CA GLU A 87 -27.23 -12.81 -29.84
C GLU A 87 -25.69 -12.54 -29.90
N LEU A 88 -25.29 -11.40 -29.37
CA LEU A 88 -23.90 -11.02 -29.12
C LEU A 88 -23.66 -10.96 -27.62
N VAL A 89 -22.64 -11.64 -27.14
CA VAL A 89 -22.15 -11.59 -25.76
C VAL A 89 -20.87 -10.77 -25.72
N LEU A 90 -20.85 -9.66 -24.99
CA LEU A 90 -19.63 -8.93 -24.63
C LEU A 90 -19.23 -9.29 -23.20
N CYS A 91 -18.01 -9.72 -22.98
CA CYS A 91 -17.52 -10.07 -21.65
C CYS A 91 -16.01 -9.87 -21.52
N ASP A 92 -15.54 -9.69 -20.30
CA ASP A 92 -14.14 -9.41 -19.96
C ASP A 92 -13.55 -10.39 -18.95
N ASN A 93 -12.30 -10.17 -18.53
CA ASN A 93 -11.61 -11.01 -17.55
C ASN A 93 -11.63 -10.48 -16.11
N SER A 94 -12.60 -9.64 -15.75
CA SER A 94 -12.63 -8.99 -14.44
C SER A 94 -13.39 -9.77 -13.34
N PHE A 95 -13.69 -11.06 -13.58
CA PHE A 95 -14.41 -11.93 -12.66
C PHE A 95 -13.93 -13.38 -12.70
N PHE A 96 -14.18 -14.12 -11.63
CA PHE A 96 -14.01 -15.57 -11.54
C PHE A 96 -15.36 -16.26 -11.76
N GLY A 97 -15.35 -17.47 -12.34
CA GLY A 97 -16.53 -18.26 -12.59
C GLY A 97 -16.49 -18.92 -13.97
N PRO A 98 -17.62 -19.52 -14.41
CA PRO A 98 -18.89 -19.54 -13.72
C PRO A 98 -18.91 -20.54 -12.55
N LEU A 99 -19.56 -20.18 -11.45
CA LEU A 99 -19.78 -21.05 -10.28
C LEU A 99 -20.90 -22.07 -10.51
N TYR A 100 -21.79 -21.76 -11.46
CA TYR A 100 -22.93 -22.56 -11.88
C TYR A 100 -22.97 -22.59 -13.41
N PRO A 101 -23.57 -23.62 -14.06
CA PRO A 101 -23.60 -23.73 -15.51
C PRO A 101 -24.17 -22.48 -16.20
N LEU A 102 -23.48 -21.96 -17.22
CA LEU A 102 -23.96 -20.81 -17.97
C LEU A 102 -25.23 -21.12 -18.79
N ASP A 103 -25.41 -22.38 -19.18
CA ASP A 103 -26.65 -22.82 -19.84
C ASP A 103 -27.87 -22.52 -18.98
N ASP A 104 -27.82 -22.70 -17.68
CA ASP A 104 -28.90 -22.40 -16.74
C ASP A 104 -29.24 -20.91 -16.75
N VAL A 105 -28.22 -20.05 -16.81
CA VAL A 105 -28.37 -18.59 -16.89
C VAL A 105 -29.08 -18.19 -18.18
N PHE A 106 -28.63 -18.70 -19.33
CA PHE A 106 -29.23 -18.39 -20.60
C PHE A 106 -30.68 -18.95 -20.71
N ASN A 107 -30.92 -20.18 -20.27
CA ASN A 107 -32.24 -20.80 -20.24
C ASN A 107 -33.21 -20.03 -19.35
N GLU A 108 -32.80 -19.60 -18.18
CA GLU A 108 -33.61 -18.77 -17.28
C GLU A 108 -33.97 -17.44 -17.94
N MET A 109 -32.99 -16.71 -18.50
CA MET A 109 -33.26 -15.44 -19.17
C MET A 109 -34.19 -15.59 -20.38
N GLU A 110 -34.10 -16.71 -21.11
CA GLU A 110 -34.98 -17.02 -22.23
C GLU A 110 -36.40 -17.43 -21.80
N SER A 111 -36.54 -18.02 -20.61
CA SER A 111 -37.85 -18.47 -20.10
C SER A 111 -38.64 -17.35 -19.42
N ARG A 112 -38.04 -16.22 -19.08
CA ARG A 112 -38.71 -15.12 -18.39
C ARG A 112 -39.89 -14.57 -19.21
N PRO A 113 -41.04 -14.31 -18.57
CA PRO A 113 -42.24 -13.78 -19.27
C PRO A 113 -41.99 -12.42 -19.95
N GLN A 114 -41.27 -11.54 -19.25
CA GLN A 114 -40.88 -10.23 -19.77
C GLN A 114 -39.50 -10.35 -20.39
N LYS A 115 -39.45 -10.36 -21.71
CA LYS A 115 -38.19 -10.44 -22.47
C LYS A 115 -37.57 -9.07 -22.59
N SER A 116 -36.28 -8.99 -22.33
CA SER A 116 -35.45 -7.82 -22.56
C SER A 116 -34.75 -7.90 -23.92
N ASP A 117 -34.47 -6.73 -24.49
CA ASP A 117 -33.77 -6.60 -25.76
C ASP A 117 -32.25 -6.75 -25.54
N PHE A 118 -31.76 -6.37 -24.36
CA PHE A 118 -30.41 -6.68 -23.87
C PHE A 118 -30.44 -6.92 -22.36
N TRP A 119 -29.45 -7.65 -21.88
CA TRP A 119 -29.35 -7.94 -20.45
C TRP A 119 -27.92 -8.19 -20.02
N GLY A 120 -27.65 -7.99 -18.72
CA GLY A 120 -26.36 -8.32 -18.10
C GLY A 120 -26.53 -9.24 -16.90
N MET A 121 -25.42 -9.61 -16.28
CA MET A 121 -25.47 -10.39 -15.05
C MET A 121 -26.08 -9.59 -13.90
N THR A 122 -25.79 -8.32 -13.84
CA THR A 122 -26.26 -7.38 -12.81
C THR A 122 -26.60 -6.02 -13.42
N VAL A 123 -27.54 -5.33 -12.77
CA VAL A 123 -27.83 -3.92 -13.01
C VAL A 123 -27.35 -3.16 -11.78
N HIS A 124 -26.48 -2.19 -11.98
CA HIS A 124 -26.06 -1.28 -10.93
C HIS A 124 -27.19 -0.30 -10.63
N PRO A 125 -27.67 -0.19 -9.37
CA PRO A 125 -28.74 0.73 -9.03
C PRO A 125 -28.29 2.19 -9.13
N ARG A 126 -29.26 3.09 -9.34
CA ARG A 126 -28.98 4.53 -9.27
C ARG A 126 -28.46 4.91 -7.89
N MET A 127 -27.36 5.62 -7.85
CA MET A 127 -26.77 6.11 -6.59
C MET A 127 -26.25 7.54 -6.71
N ASN A 128 -26.21 8.24 -5.57
CA ASN A 128 -25.55 9.53 -5.49
C ASN A 128 -24.04 9.31 -5.50
N ALA A 129 -23.35 9.84 -6.48
CA ALA A 129 -21.91 9.78 -6.58
C ALA A 129 -21.30 11.18 -6.65
N VAL A 130 -20.20 11.36 -5.97
CA VAL A 130 -19.37 12.55 -6.13
C VAL A 130 -18.14 12.13 -6.90
N VAL A 131 -18.18 12.25 -8.22
CA VAL A 131 -16.99 12.14 -9.06
C VAL A 131 -16.42 13.53 -9.23
N ASP A 132 -15.26 13.79 -8.59
CA ASP A 132 -14.55 15.03 -8.77
C ASP A 132 -13.42 14.85 -9.80
N LYS A 133 -13.43 15.68 -10.75
CA LYS A 133 -12.39 16.44 -11.45
C LYS A 133 -13.01 17.06 -12.70
N SER A 134 -13.76 18.16 -12.50
CA SER A 134 -14.39 18.94 -13.58
C SER A 134 -15.57 18.26 -14.32
N GLN A 135 -15.88 17.02 -14.06
CA GLN A 135 -17.11 16.36 -14.52
C GLN A 135 -18.05 16.23 -13.35
N LYS A 136 -19.08 17.06 -13.32
CA LYS A 136 -20.15 17.07 -12.32
C LYS A 136 -21.08 15.87 -12.51
N LEU A 137 -20.64 14.67 -12.16
CA LEU A 137 -21.59 13.59 -11.92
C LEU A 137 -22.12 13.72 -10.50
N SER A 138 -23.31 14.24 -10.36
CA SER A 138 -24.01 14.29 -9.07
C SER A 138 -24.63 12.93 -8.69
N TYR A 139 -24.73 12.01 -9.64
CA TYR A 139 -25.28 10.67 -9.47
C TYR A 139 -24.75 9.74 -10.57
N VAL A 140 -24.74 8.44 -10.26
CA VAL A 140 -24.58 7.35 -11.23
C VAL A 140 -25.97 6.87 -11.61
N ASN A 141 -26.28 6.85 -12.89
CA ASN A 141 -27.54 6.30 -13.37
C ASN A 141 -27.58 4.78 -13.19
N GLU A 142 -28.81 4.25 -13.09
CA GLU A 142 -29.00 2.82 -13.21
C GLU A 142 -28.50 2.35 -14.59
N HIS A 143 -27.72 1.26 -14.60
CA HIS A 143 -27.13 0.72 -15.82
C HIS A 143 -26.81 -0.77 -15.71
N VAL A 144 -26.80 -1.45 -16.84
CA VAL A 144 -26.31 -2.81 -16.98
C VAL A 144 -24.79 -2.79 -16.87
N GLN A 145 -24.21 -3.53 -15.92
CA GLN A 145 -22.76 -3.58 -15.76
C GLN A 145 -22.08 -4.29 -16.93
N SER A 146 -21.03 -3.68 -17.48
CA SER A 146 -20.45 -4.00 -18.80
C SER A 146 -19.63 -5.29 -18.85
N TYR A 147 -19.23 -5.87 -17.72
CA TYR A 147 -18.34 -7.04 -17.67
C TYR A 147 -18.95 -8.33 -18.28
N PHE A 148 -20.27 -8.40 -18.42
CA PHE A 148 -20.99 -9.46 -19.15
C PHE A 148 -22.36 -8.96 -19.61
N VAL A 149 -22.48 -8.69 -20.89
CA VAL A 149 -23.73 -8.17 -21.50
C VAL A 149 -24.10 -8.97 -22.74
N VAL A 150 -25.39 -9.27 -22.88
CA VAL A 150 -25.96 -9.99 -24.02
C VAL A 150 -26.94 -9.09 -24.76
N PHE A 151 -26.74 -8.94 -26.06
CA PHE A 151 -27.61 -8.16 -26.97
C PHE A 151 -28.33 -9.10 -27.91
N THR A 152 -29.65 -8.94 -28.01
CA THR A 152 -30.48 -9.72 -28.97
C THR A 152 -30.34 -9.17 -30.40
N LYS A 153 -30.75 -9.97 -31.38
CA LYS A 153 -30.74 -9.58 -32.79
C LYS A 153 -31.46 -8.28 -33.06
N LYS A 154 -32.53 -7.98 -32.29
CA LYS A 154 -33.28 -6.72 -32.42
C LYS A 154 -32.37 -5.51 -32.16
N VAL A 155 -31.52 -5.55 -31.10
CA VAL A 155 -30.55 -4.49 -30.81
C VAL A 155 -29.43 -4.46 -31.85
N LEU A 156 -28.87 -5.62 -32.21
CA LEU A 156 -27.78 -5.73 -33.19
C LEU A 156 -28.14 -5.18 -34.58
N SER A 157 -29.42 -5.24 -34.94
CA SER A 157 -29.89 -4.73 -36.22
C SER A 157 -30.16 -3.23 -36.22
N SER A 158 -30.15 -2.57 -35.06
CA SER A 158 -30.47 -1.16 -34.91
C SER A 158 -29.30 -0.26 -35.29
N SER A 159 -29.64 0.97 -35.73
CA SER A 159 -28.65 2.03 -35.91
C SER A 159 -28.08 2.50 -34.56
N ALA A 160 -28.91 2.57 -33.51
CA ALA A 160 -28.51 3.04 -32.19
C ALA A 160 -27.31 2.24 -31.64
N PHE A 161 -27.33 0.91 -31.80
CA PHE A 161 -26.22 0.05 -31.41
C PHE A 161 -24.96 0.33 -32.23
N ALA A 162 -25.06 0.37 -33.55
CA ALA A 162 -23.93 0.58 -34.44
C ALA A 162 -23.35 1.99 -34.27
N ASP A 163 -24.20 3.01 -34.14
CA ASP A 163 -23.79 4.40 -34.00
C ASP A 163 -23.14 4.68 -32.64
N PHE A 164 -23.58 4.03 -31.59
CA PHE A 164 -22.97 4.11 -30.28
C PHE A 164 -21.47 3.72 -30.35
N PHE A 165 -21.17 2.54 -30.87
CA PHE A 165 -19.78 2.08 -30.96
C PHE A 165 -18.96 2.82 -32.02
N ARG A 166 -19.57 3.34 -33.07
CA ARG A 166 -18.90 4.13 -34.09
C ARG A 166 -18.49 5.49 -33.55
N ASN A 167 -19.31 6.12 -32.73
CA ASN A 167 -19.13 7.47 -32.22
C ASN A 167 -18.53 7.50 -30.82
N LEU A 168 -18.03 6.39 -30.32
CA LEU A 168 -17.42 6.32 -28.99
C LEU A 168 -16.21 7.29 -28.93
N PRO A 169 -16.20 8.23 -27.98
CA PRO A 169 -15.13 9.23 -27.89
C PRO A 169 -13.80 8.61 -27.44
N GLY A 170 -12.72 9.37 -27.51
CA GLY A 170 -11.43 8.98 -26.93
C GLY A 170 -11.55 8.78 -25.42
N ILE A 171 -11.04 7.65 -24.93
CA ILE A 171 -11.05 7.26 -23.52
C ILE A 171 -9.61 7.12 -23.04
N ALA A 172 -9.21 7.96 -22.06
CA ALA A 172 -7.84 8.04 -21.55
C ALA A 172 -7.70 7.49 -20.12
N SER A 173 -8.80 7.23 -19.43
CA SER A 173 -8.78 6.77 -18.04
C SER A 173 -9.90 5.77 -17.73
N PRO A 174 -9.75 4.90 -16.70
CA PRO A 174 -10.83 4.00 -16.29
C PRO A 174 -12.12 4.70 -15.88
N ILE A 175 -12.05 5.92 -15.37
CA ILE A 175 -13.24 6.69 -15.00
C ILE A 175 -13.97 7.21 -16.25
N GLU A 176 -13.24 7.57 -17.30
CA GLU A 176 -13.85 7.93 -18.58
C GLU A 176 -14.48 6.71 -19.26
N ASP A 177 -13.84 5.55 -19.17
CA ASP A 177 -14.41 4.29 -19.66
C ASP A 177 -15.74 3.99 -18.98
N PHE A 178 -15.78 4.07 -17.65
CA PHE A 178 -17.02 3.94 -16.89
C PHE A 178 -18.09 4.97 -17.32
N CYS A 179 -17.71 6.25 -17.41
CA CYS A 179 -18.66 7.33 -17.70
C CYS A 179 -19.15 7.35 -19.15
N LEU A 180 -18.28 7.10 -20.13
CA LEU A 180 -18.56 7.30 -21.55
C LEU A 180 -19.01 6.01 -22.26
N TYR A 181 -18.70 4.87 -21.67
CA TYR A 181 -19.10 3.56 -22.19
C TYR A 181 -20.15 2.88 -21.30
N GLU A 182 -19.80 2.49 -20.08
CA GLU A 182 -20.68 1.64 -19.24
C GLU A 182 -22.02 2.34 -18.92
N LEU A 183 -21.97 3.60 -18.44
CA LEU A 183 -23.19 4.38 -18.14
C LEU A 183 -23.97 4.74 -19.40
N GLU A 184 -23.27 5.16 -20.45
CA GLU A 184 -23.92 5.68 -21.67
C GLU A 184 -24.54 4.57 -22.51
N LEU A 185 -23.96 3.38 -22.56
CA LEU A 185 -24.47 2.26 -23.33
C LEU A 185 -25.93 1.92 -22.97
N THR A 186 -26.19 1.77 -21.67
CA THR A 186 -27.56 1.48 -21.19
C THR A 186 -28.49 2.65 -21.48
N ARG A 187 -28.07 3.88 -21.26
CA ARG A 187 -28.85 5.09 -21.51
C ARG A 187 -29.23 5.21 -22.99
N VAL A 188 -28.26 5.13 -23.89
CA VAL A 188 -28.49 5.31 -25.34
C VAL A 188 -29.43 4.24 -25.90
N LEU A 189 -29.26 2.99 -25.47
CA LEU A 189 -30.15 1.92 -25.92
C LEU A 189 -31.55 2.05 -25.34
N SER A 190 -31.68 2.46 -24.07
CA SER A 190 -32.99 2.70 -23.46
C SER A 190 -33.71 3.87 -24.09
N ASP A 191 -33.01 4.98 -24.38
CA ASP A 191 -33.56 6.15 -25.08
C ASP A 191 -34.04 5.79 -26.50
N ALA A 192 -33.41 4.78 -27.14
CA ALA A 192 -33.82 4.22 -28.41
C ALA A 192 -34.99 3.20 -28.31
N GLY A 193 -35.54 3.00 -27.10
CA GLY A 193 -36.73 2.16 -26.85
C GLY A 193 -36.39 0.67 -26.61
N PHE A 194 -35.16 0.29 -26.30
CA PHE A 194 -34.80 -1.08 -25.97
C PHE A 194 -34.93 -1.34 -24.47
N ALA A 195 -35.63 -2.43 -24.14
CA ALA A 195 -35.79 -2.89 -22.76
C ALA A 195 -34.56 -3.67 -22.29
N TYR A 196 -34.13 -3.41 -21.05
CA TYR A 196 -33.05 -4.16 -20.43
C TYR A 196 -33.47 -4.85 -19.14
N SER A 197 -32.65 -5.84 -18.71
CA SER A 197 -32.79 -6.51 -17.42
C SER A 197 -31.44 -7.06 -16.93
N SER A 198 -31.44 -7.70 -15.77
CA SER A 198 -30.30 -8.46 -15.28
C SER A 198 -30.67 -9.89 -14.89
N PHE A 199 -29.70 -10.78 -14.92
CA PHE A 199 -29.88 -12.14 -14.40
C PHE A 199 -30.19 -12.11 -12.91
N VAL A 200 -29.38 -11.35 -12.14
CA VAL A 200 -29.56 -11.19 -10.69
C VAL A 200 -30.09 -9.80 -10.38
N THR A 201 -31.16 -9.73 -9.58
CA THR A 201 -31.66 -8.46 -9.04
C THR A 201 -30.88 -8.01 -7.83
N MET A 202 -30.64 -6.69 -7.74
CA MET A 202 -30.02 -6.04 -6.57
C MET A 202 -31.02 -5.66 -5.48
N GLU A 203 -32.29 -6.07 -5.63
CA GLU A 203 -33.31 -5.82 -4.62
C GLU A 203 -32.91 -6.36 -3.25
N GLY A 204 -33.11 -5.55 -2.21
CA GLY A 204 -32.69 -5.85 -0.84
C GLY A 204 -31.24 -5.51 -0.52
N LEU A 205 -30.44 -5.08 -1.49
CA LEU A 205 -29.08 -4.59 -1.30
C LEU A 205 -29.04 -3.06 -1.36
N PRO A 206 -28.09 -2.41 -0.66
CA PRO A 206 -27.93 -0.96 -0.71
C PRO A 206 -27.48 -0.50 -2.11
N PRO A 207 -27.76 0.75 -2.50
CA PRO A 207 -27.31 1.32 -3.78
C PRO A 207 -25.82 1.63 -3.73
N THR A 208 -25.00 0.61 -3.99
CA THR A 208 -23.54 0.66 -4.00
C THR A 208 -22.97 -0.38 -4.96
N GLU A 209 -21.64 -0.49 -5.09
CA GLU A 209 -20.97 -1.52 -5.89
C GLU A 209 -21.14 -2.91 -5.25
N CYS A 210 -22.34 -3.47 -5.34
CA CYS A 210 -22.69 -4.71 -4.66
C CYS A 210 -21.86 -5.90 -5.11
N THR A 211 -21.46 -5.96 -6.39
CA THR A 211 -20.68 -7.08 -6.94
C THR A 211 -19.28 -7.19 -6.32
N ALA A 212 -18.75 -6.08 -5.82
CA ALA A 212 -17.50 -6.06 -5.07
C ALA A 212 -17.70 -6.17 -3.55
N LEU A 213 -18.72 -5.48 -2.99
CA LEU A 213 -18.86 -5.30 -1.55
C LEU A 213 -19.74 -6.35 -0.86
N TYR A 214 -20.64 -7.01 -1.59
CA TYR A 214 -21.53 -8.05 -1.08
C TYR A 214 -21.38 -9.36 -1.86
N PRO A 215 -20.16 -9.83 -2.17
CA PRO A 215 -19.95 -11.02 -2.97
C PRO A 215 -20.52 -12.28 -2.30
N ASP A 216 -20.45 -12.36 -0.98
CA ASP A 216 -20.99 -13.47 -0.19
C ASP A 216 -22.51 -13.60 -0.32
N THR A 217 -23.24 -12.49 -0.18
CA THR A 217 -24.71 -12.46 -0.37
C THR A 217 -25.11 -12.81 -1.81
N LEU A 218 -24.40 -12.26 -2.78
CA LEU A 218 -24.69 -12.51 -4.19
C LEU A 218 -24.52 -13.99 -4.55
N VAL A 219 -23.41 -14.62 -4.14
CA VAL A 219 -23.17 -16.04 -4.49
C VAL A 219 -24.04 -17.00 -3.67
N SER A 220 -24.28 -16.71 -2.38
CA SER A 220 -25.00 -17.64 -1.50
C SER A 220 -26.52 -17.54 -1.64
N GLU A 221 -27.07 -16.33 -1.66
CA GLU A 221 -28.51 -16.10 -1.63
C GLU A 221 -29.12 -15.91 -3.02
N LYS A 222 -28.38 -15.21 -3.91
CA LYS A 222 -28.91 -14.85 -5.22
C LYS A 222 -28.39 -15.76 -6.35
N LYS A 223 -27.60 -16.78 -6.04
CA LYS A 223 -27.02 -17.71 -7.02
C LYS A 223 -26.27 -17.03 -8.16
N TYR A 224 -25.65 -15.90 -7.85
CA TYR A 224 -24.84 -15.17 -8.81
C TYR A 224 -23.66 -16.03 -9.30
N PRO A 225 -23.50 -16.23 -10.62
CA PRO A 225 -22.53 -17.20 -11.12
C PRO A 225 -21.09 -16.73 -11.14
N PHE A 226 -20.84 -15.49 -10.78
CA PHE A 226 -19.50 -14.89 -10.84
C PHE A 226 -19.06 -14.30 -9.50
N VAL A 227 -17.74 -14.17 -9.32
CA VAL A 227 -17.13 -13.38 -8.25
C VAL A 227 -16.23 -12.33 -8.87
N ARG A 228 -16.53 -11.06 -8.67
CA ARG A 228 -15.72 -9.98 -9.21
C ARG A 228 -14.31 -9.97 -8.57
N ILE A 229 -13.27 -9.72 -9.36
CA ILE A 229 -11.89 -9.60 -8.84
C ILE A 229 -11.81 -8.51 -7.76
N LYS A 230 -12.59 -7.43 -7.92
CA LYS A 230 -12.70 -6.34 -6.93
C LYS A 230 -13.15 -6.82 -5.54
N ALA A 231 -13.84 -7.95 -5.44
CA ALA A 231 -14.21 -8.55 -4.14
C ALA A 231 -13.00 -8.93 -3.27
N PHE A 232 -11.83 -9.10 -3.86
CA PHE A 232 -10.59 -9.44 -3.15
C PHE A 232 -9.56 -8.30 -3.14
N SER A 233 -9.71 -7.32 -4.04
CA SER A 233 -8.74 -6.25 -4.27
C SER A 233 -9.20 -4.86 -3.82
N ALA A 234 -10.48 -4.68 -3.52
CA ALA A 234 -10.99 -3.42 -3.01
C ALA A 234 -10.35 -3.07 -1.64
N PRO A 235 -10.17 -1.78 -1.32
CA PRO A 235 -9.67 -1.35 -0.02
C PRO A 235 -10.51 -1.90 1.13
N TYR A 236 -9.87 -2.37 2.20
CA TYR A 236 -10.55 -3.00 3.35
C TYR A 236 -11.58 -2.10 4.01
N GLU A 237 -11.32 -0.79 4.04
CA GLU A 237 -12.24 0.22 4.55
C GLU A 237 -13.61 0.18 3.87
N ASN A 238 -13.70 -0.21 2.61
CA ASN A 238 -14.97 -0.34 1.90
C ASN A 238 -15.80 -1.50 2.47
N PHE A 239 -15.16 -2.64 2.77
CA PHE A 239 -15.84 -3.79 3.39
C PHE A 239 -16.20 -3.51 4.84
N TYR A 240 -15.31 -2.84 5.56
CA TYR A 240 -15.56 -2.41 6.94
C TYR A 240 -16.74 -1.42 7.02
N ALA A 241 -16.91 -0.58 6.01
CA ALA A 241 -18.00 0.39 5.93
C ALA A 241 -19.38 -0.24 5.76
N VAL A 242 -19.46 -1.37 5.06
CA VAL A 242 -20.73 -2.03 4.74
C VAL A 242 -21.05 -3.24 5.62
N GLY A 243 -20.12 -3.61 6.52
CA GLY A 243 -20.32 -4.76 7.40
C GLY A 243 -19.14 -4.99 8.34
N ARG A 244 -18.88 -6.26 8.67
CA ARG A 244 -17.79 -6.66 9.57
C ARG A 244 -16.45 -6.88 8.85
N GLY A 245 -16.32 -6.52 7.57
CA GLY A 245 -15.12 -6.76 6.77
C GLY A 245 -14.86 -8.24 6.42
N GLN A 246 -15.88 -9.10 6.47
CA GLN A 246 -15.74 -10.56 6.27
C GLN A 246 -16.29 -11.04 4.93
N ASN A 247 -16.82 -10.15 4.11
CA ASN A 247 -17.57 -10.49 2.90
C ASN A 247 -16.74 -11.30 1.89
N SER A 248 -15.50 -10.88 1.65
CA SER A 248 -14.59 -11.59 0.75
C SER A 248 -14.24 -13.00 1.26
N ARG A 249 -13.99 -13.14 2.56
CA ARG A 249 -13.70 -14.43 3.18
C ARG A 249 -14.90 -15.36 3.11
N LYS A 250 -16.08 -14.89 3.50
CA LYS A 250 -17.32 -15.68 3.43
C LYS A 250 -17.64 -16.12 2.01
N CYS A 251 -17.43 -15.25 1.02
CA CYS A 251 -17.59 -15.58 -0.39
C CYS A 251 -16.67 -16.74 -0.78
N LEU A 252 -15.37 -16.65 -0.44
CA LEU A 252 -14.39 -17.69 -0.76
C LEU A 252 -14.74 -19.02 -0.09
N ASP A 253 -15.13 -18.97 1.20
CA ASP A 253 -15.54 -20.17 1.96
C ASP A 253 -16.83 -20.77 1.37
N TYR A 254 -17.79 -19.95 0.92
CA TYR A 254 -18.99 -20.43 0.25
C TYR A 254 -18.66 -21.14 -1.07
N VAL A 255 -17.82 -20.52 -1.92
CA VAL A 255 -17.39 -21.11 -3.18
C VAL A 255 -16.71 -22.45 -2.94
N LYS A 256 -15.79 -22.52 -1.97
CA LYS A 256 -15.09 -23.77 -1.59
C LYS A 256 -16.05 -24.90 -1.18
N ASN A 257 -17.06 -24.57 -0.39
CA ASN A 257 -17.86 -25.59 0.30
C ASN A 257 -19.19 -25.93 -0.43
N ASN A 258 -19.65 -25.06 -1.35
CA ASN A 258 -21.00 -25.17 -1.92
C ASN A 258 -21.01 -25.14 -3.47
N THR A 259 -19.87 -25.09 -4.12
CA THR A 259 -19.77 -25.14 -5.58
C THR A 259 -18.70 -26.10 -6.04
N ASN A 260 -18.73 -26.48 -7.33
CA ASN A 260 -17.67 -27.28 -7.94
C ASN A 260 -16.52 -26.44 -8.51
N TYR A 261 -16.56 -25.12 -8.33
CA TYR A 261 -15.51 -24.23 -8.81
C TYR A 261 -14.27 -24.33 -7.92
N SER A 262 -13.12 -24.59 -8.54
CA SER A 262 -11.87 -24.68 -7.79
C SER A 262 -11.43 -23.33 -7.26
N VAL A 263 -11.42 -23.14 -5.95
CA VAL A 263 -10.90 -21.91 -5.32
C VAL A 263 -9.42 -21.66 -5.61
N ASP A 264 -8.68 -22.67 -6.04
CA ASP A 264 -7.29 -22.50 -6.47
C ASP A 264 -7.15 -21.56 -7.68
N LEU A 265 -8.15 -21.54 -8.57
CA LEU A 265 -8.20 -20.60 -9.69
C LEU A 265 -8.27 -19.14 -9.20
N ILE A 266 -8.98 -18.89 -8.09
CA ILE A 266 -9.03 -17.58 -7.43
C ILE A 266 -7.69 -17.28 -6.78
N TRP A 267 -7.19 -18.22 -5.94
CA TRP A 267 -5.97 -18.01 -5.17
C TRP A 267 -4.75 -17.71 -6.05
N LEU A 268 -4.52 -18.48 -7.11
CA LEU A 268 -3.36 -18.29 -7.97
C LEU A 268 -3.34 -16.91 -8.62
N TYR A 269 -4.50 -16.42 -9.06
CA TYR A 269 -4.60 -15.09 -9.63
C TYR A 269 -4.40 -13.98 -8.59
N ILE A 270 -5.12 -14.04 -7.45
CA ILE A 270 -5.01 -12.96 -6.44
C ILE A 270 -3.63 -12.92 -5.77
N LEU A 271 -2.97 -14.07 -5.60
CA LEU A 271 -1.60 -14.11 -5.08
C LEU A 271 -0.60 -13.46 -6.04
N ARG A 272 -0.81 -13.58 -7.34
CA ARG A 272 0.04 -12.94 -8.34
C ARG A 272 -0.23 -11.43 -8.45
N THR A 273 -1.49 -11.02 -8.36
CA THR A 273 -1.93 -9.67 -8.75
C THR A 273 -2.23 -8.74 -7.58
N GLN A 274 -2.28 -9.24 -6.35
CA GLN A 274 -2.59 -8.42 -5.17
C GLN A 274 -1.44 -8.41 -4.17
N LYS A 275 -1.36 -7.36 -3.35
CA LYS A 275 -0.41 -7.28 -2.23
C LYS A 275 -0.84 -8.21 -1.10
N MET A 276 0.14 -8.84 -0.42
CA MET A 276 -0.14 -9.75 0.67
C MET A 276 -0.87 -9.09 1.84
N SER A 277 -0.53 -7.83 2.14
CA SER A 277 -1.22 -7.06 3.18
C SER A 277 -2.70 -6.85 2.88
N VAL A 278 -3.07 -6.60 1.62
CA VAL A 278 -4.47 -6.47 1.18
C VAL A 278 -5.20 -7.80 1.32
N LEU A 279 -4.60 -8.89 0.83
CA LEU A 279 -5.20 -10.22 0.94
C LEU A 279 -5.38 -10.65 2.40
N ARG A 280 -4.38 -10.38 3.26
CA ARG A 280 -4.48 -10.69 4.68
C ARG A 280 -5.67 -9.99 5.34
N GLN A 281 -5.88 -8.71 5.04
CA GLN A 281 -7.01 -7.96 5.59
C GLN A 281 -8.35 -8.45 5.03
N ASN A 282 -8.50 -8.50 3.70
CA ASN A 282 -9.76 -8.82 3.05
C ASN A 282 -10.20 -10.28 3.30
N LEU A 283 -9.26 -11.19 3.46
CA LEU A 283 -9.52 -12.61 3.71
C LEU A 283 -9.34 -13.01 5.19
N SER A 284 -9.08 -12.04 6.08
CA SER A 284 -8.90 -12.27 7.51
C SER A 284 -7.89 -13.39 7.81
N LEU A 285 -6.71 -13.33 7.15
CA LEU A 285 -5.67 -14.36 7.31
C LEU A 285 -4.91 -14.17 8.63
N ASN A 286 -5.64 -14.34 9.71
CA ASN A 286 -5.16 -14.27 11.10
C ASN A 286 -5.67 -15.52 11.82
N TYR A 287 -4.74 -16.36 12.26
CA TYR A 287 -5.06 -17.62 12.94
C TYR A 287 -4.81 -17.47 14.43
N ILE A 288 -5.89 -17.43 15.21
CA ILE A 288 -5.83 -17.53 16.66
C ILE A 288 -6.07 -19.00 16.98
N LEU A 289 -5.04 -19.67 17.50
CA LEU A 289 -5.02 -21.11 17.68
C LEU A 289 -4.99 -21.45 19.16
N SER A 290 -5.70 -22.52 19.55
CA SER A 290 -5.69 -22.97 20.92
C SER A 290 -4.30 -23.42 21.34
N SER A 291 -3.92 -23.04 22.55
CA SER A 291 -2.63 -23.40 23.17
C SER A 291 -2.77 -24.56 24.17
N SER A 292 -3.99 -25.05 24.42
CA SER A 292 -4.29 -26.03 25.41
C SER A 292 -5.05 -27.26 24.87
N ILE A 293 -5.64 -27.15 23.67
CA ILE A 293 -6.46 -28.22 23.08
C ILE A 293 -6.02 -28.45 21.65
N SER A 294 -5.80 -29.71 21.27
CA SER A 294 -5.60 -30.13 19.88
C SER A 294 -6.29 -31.47 19.62
N GLY A 295 -6.69 -31.69 18.37
CA GLY A 295 -7.23 -32.96 17.90
C GLY A 295 -6.19 -34.01 17.49
N GLY A 296 -4.89 -33.74 17.75
CA GLY A 296 -3.79 -34.52 17.19
C GLY A 296 -3.44 -34.04 15.77
N LEU A 297 -2.40 -34.61 15.18
CA LEU A 297 -1.95 -34.29 13.82
C LEU A 297 -2.89 -34.87 12.76
N LEU A 298 -3.36 -34.07 11.82
CA LEU A 298 -4.18 -34.52 10.69
C LEU A 298 -3.38 -35.46 9.77
N HIS A 299 -2.10 -35.20 9.59
CA HIS A 299 -1.19 -35.98 8.75
C HIS A 299 0.11 -36.30 9.49
N PRO A 300 0.11 -37.36 10.37
CA PRO A 300 1.29 -37.73 11.18
C PRO A 300 2.50 -38.17 10.36
N SER A 301 2.33 -38.54 9.08
CA SER A 301 3.42 -38.95 8.18
C SER A 301 4.24 -37.79 7.65
N LYS A 302 3.79 -36.55 7.84
CA LYS A 302 4.53 -35.36 7.38
C LYS A 302 5.78 -35.14 8.21
N LYS A 303 6.90 -34.89 7.54
CA LYS A 303 8.20 -34.61 8.18
C LYS A 303 8.29 -33.16 8.61
N VAL A 304 8.65 -32.96 9.84
CA VAL A 304 8.74 -31.63 10.45
C VAL A 304 10.15 -31.41 10.98
N ALA A 305 10.78 -30.29 10.63
CA ALA A 305 12.06 -29.85 11.19
C ALA A 305 11.85 -28.64 12.11
N LEU A 306 12.51 -28.63 13.25
CA LEU A 306 12.71 -27.45 14.09
C LEU A 306 14.17 -27.05 14.04
N VAL A 307 14.48 -25.88 13.49
CA VAL A 307 15.82 -25.28 13.50
C VAL A 307 15.86 -24.24 14.60
N CYS A 308 16.69 -24.47 15.61
CA CYS A 308 16.90 -23.57 16.74
C CYS A 308 18.32 -23.04 16.73
N TYR A 309 18.49 -21.78 16.34
CA TYR A 309 19.79 -21.11 16.36
C TYR A 309 19.97 -20.33 17.66
N VAL A 310 21.04 -20.61 18.41
CA VAL A 310 21.37 -19.91 19.65
C VAL A 310 22.82 -19.44 19.62
N TYR A 311 23.03 -18.16 19.75
CA TYR A 311 24.36 -17.55 19.82
C TYR A 311 24.85 -17.41 21.26
N TYR A 312 23.98 -16.99 22.20
CA TYR A 312 24.35 -16.67 23.56
C TYR A 312 24.20 -17.88 24.49
N PRO A 313 25.28 -18.33 25.16
CA PRO A 313 25.22 -19.50 26.05
C PRO A 313 24.12 -19.41 27.12
N ASN A 314 23.89 -18.22 27.66
CA ASN A 314 22.91 -17.96 28.71
C ASN A 314 21.45 -18.06 28.24
N ASN A 315 21.19 -18.14 26.94
CA ASN A 315 19.85 -18.23 26.36
C ASN A 315 19.49 -19.66 25.97
N VAL A 316 20.43 -20.62 26.09
CA VAL A 316 20.22 -22.01 25.67
C VAL A 316 19.03 -22.65 26.39
N GLU A 317 19.00 -22.56 27.74
CA GLU A 317 17.93 -23.15 28.54
C GLU A 317 16.56 -22.54 28.21
N GLU A 318 16.47 -21.20 28.06
CA GLU A 318 15.21 -20.52 27.71
C GLU A 318 14.74 -20.95 26.31
N CYS A 319 15.60 -20.96 25.29
CA CYS A 319 15.24 -21.39 23.93
C CYS A 319 14.85 -22.87 23.92
N LEU A 320 15.57 -23.73 24.60
CA LEU A 320 15.25 -25.15 24.64
C LEU A 320 13.97 -25.46 25.43
N SER A 321 13.60 -24.66 26.43
CA SER A 321 12.33 -24.81 27.13
C SER A 321 11.13 -24.71 26.18
N TYR A 322 11.18 -23.78 25.21
CA TYR A 322 10.17 -23.69 24.16
C TYR A 322 10.33 -24.79 23.10
N ALA A 323 11.57 -25.09 22.67
CA ALA A 323 11.82 -26.13 21.66
C ALA A 323 11.28 -27.50 22.07
N ARG A 324 11.32 -27.84 23.35
CA ARG A 324 10.78 -29.09 23.91
C ARG A 324 9.27 -29.30 23.65
N ASN A 325 8.52 -28.22 23.39
CA ASN A 325 7.11 -28.33 23.01
C ASN A 325 6.94 -29.04 21.66
N ALA A 326 8.00 -29.14 20.84
CA ALA A 326 8.00 -29.88 19.59
C ALA A 326 8.46 -31.33 19.72
N GLU A 327 8.76 -31.83 20.94
CA GLU A 327 9.14 -33.21 21.17
C GLU A 327 8.05 -34.21 20.72
N GLY A 328 8.48 -35.21 19.94
CA GLY A 328 7.57 -36.20 19.32
C GLY A 328 6.82 -35.67 18.11
N ILE A 329 7.10 -34.43 17.66
CA ILE A 329 6.51 -33.81 16.47
C ILE A 329 7.57 -33.52 15.41
N ALA A 330 8.72 -32.95 15.80
CA ALA A 330 9.76 -32.46 14.89
C ALA A 330 11.12 -33.11 15.20
N ASP A 331 11.97 -33.18 14.20
CA ASP A 331 13.41 -33.38 14.36
C ASP A 331 14.07 -32.02 14.71
N LEU A 332 14.92 -32.02 15.72
CA LEU A 332 15.59 -30.83 16.19
C LEU A 332 16.98 -30.66 15.55
N TYR A 333 17.20 -29.50 14.95
CA TYR A 333 18.50 -29.02 14.50
C TYR A 333 18.92 -27.86 15.39
N PHE A 334 19.82 -28.13 16.35
CA PHE A 334 20.37 -27.07 17.20
C PHE A 334 21.64 -26.51 16.57
N VAL A 335 21.63 -25.22 16.28
CA VAL A 335 22.68 -24.55 15.52
C VAL A 335 23.33 -23.45 16.36
N SER A 336 24.64 -23.38 16.34
CA SER A 336 25.39 -22.25 16.95
C SER A 336 26.70 -22.00 16.23
N SER A 337 27.17 -20.78 16.30
CA SER A 337 28.54 -20.44 15.89
C SER A 337 29.57 -20.62 17.02
N ARG A 338 29.12 -20.95 18.24
CA ARG A 338 29.93 -21.06 19.45
C ARG A 338 29.91 -22.49 19.97
N GLU A 339 31.10 -23.02 20.29
CA GLU A 339 31.23 -24.39 20.83
C GLU A 339 30.67 -24.52 22.24
N ASP A 340 30.93 -23.53 23.10
CA ASP A 340 30.39 -23.50 24.45
C ASP A 340 28.85 -23.56 24.50
N THR A 341 28.20 -22.90 23.57
CA THR A 341 26.73 -22.93 23.39
C THR A 341 26.27 -24.34 22.98
N LEU A 342 27.00 -25.01 22.06
CA LEU A 342 26.70 -26.37 21.61
C LEU A 342 26.89 -27.37 22.74
N GLU A 343 27.94 -27.21 23.56
CA GLU A 343 28.19 -28.10 24.72
C GLU A 343 27.08 -28.01 25.75
N ILE A 344 26.62 -26.83 26.11
CA ILE A 344 25.50 -26.60 27.00
C ILE A 344 24.24 -27.30 26.44
N ALA A 345 23.95 -27.07 25.17
CA ALA A 345 22.78 -27.65 24.50
C ALA A 345 22.83 -29.18 24.48
N ARG A 346 23.99 -29.81 24.26
CA ARG A 346 24.16 -31.25 24.32
C ARG A 346 23.82 -31.80 25.72
N LYS A 347 24.26 -31.09 26.78
CA LYS A 347 23.93 -31.45 28.15
C LYS A 347 22.44 -31.30 28.43
N CYS A 348 21.84 -30.19 28.01
CA CYS A 348 20.41 -29.94 28.23
C CYS A 348 19.50 -30.91 27.49
N LEU A 349 19.92 -31.39 26.32
CA LEU A 349 19.14 -32.29 25.46
C LEU A 349 19.41 -33.76 25.71
N ALA A 350 20.33 -34.11 26.62
CA ALA A 350 20.54 -35.47 27.01
C ALA A 350 19.24 -36.06 27.64
N GLY A 351 18.71 -37.13 27.02
CA GLY A 351 17.44 -37.75 27.45
C GLY A 351 16.18 -37.02 26.97
N SER A 352 16.27 -36.10 26.00
CA SER A 352 15.08 -35.50 25.34
C SER A 352 14.31 -36.54 24.52
N SER A 353 13.04 -36.27 24.31
CA SER A 353 12.13 -37.17 23.55
C SER A 353 12.01 -36.77 22.06
N PHE A 354 12.93 -36.00 21.54
CA PHE A 354 13.00 -35.77 20.11
C PHE A 354 13.38 -37.06 19.35
N SER A 355 12.74 -37.31 18.20
CA SER A 355 13.07 -38.48 17.37
C SER A 355 14.51 -38.40 16.82
N SER A 356 14.97 -37.20 16.56
CA SER A 356 16.34 -36.88 16.09
C SER A 356 16.78 -35.53 16.62
N VAL A 357 18.01 -35.48 17.11
CA VAL A 357 18.68 -34.20 17.49
C VAL A 357 20.01 -34.13 16.76
N LYS A 358 20.19 -33.03 16.00
CA LYS A 358 21.44 -32.74 15.29
C LYS A 358 22.02 -31.42 15.77
N PHE A 359 23.33 -31.43 16.04
CA PHE A 359 24.08 -30.25 16.46
C PHE A 359 24.95 -29.78 15.30
N LEU A 360 24.72 -28.54 14.88
CA LEU A 360 25.44 -27.94 13.76
C LEU A 360 26.25 -26.73 14.21
N LYS A 361 27.55 -26.73 13.89
CA LYS A 361 28.39 -25.57 14.07
C LYS A 361 28.46 -24.77 12.80
N LYS A 362 28.12 -23.49 12.85
CA LYS A 362 28.14 -22.60 11.68
C LYS A 362 29.21 -21.51 11.80
N THR A 363 29.51 -20.86 10.69
CA THR A 363 30.30 -19.65 10.64
C THR A 363 29.53 -18.47 11.23
N ASN A 364 30.20 -17.62 12.04
CA ASN A 364 29.59 -16.44 12.62
C ASN A 364 29.54 -15.28 11.62
N LYS A 365 28.84 -15.49 10.48
CA LYS A 365 28.58 -14.46 9.47
C LYS A 365 27.12 -14.56 9.04
N GLY A 366 26.45 -13.42 8.81
CA GLY A 366 25.03 -13.37 8.42
C GLY A 366 24.05 -13.69 9.55
N ARG A 367 24.50 -13.69 10.81
CA ARG A 367 23.70 -13.89 12.03
C ARG A 367 22.80 -15.13 11.96
N ASP A 368 21.54 -14.98 12.35
CA ASP A 368 20.44 -15.96 12.30
C ASP A 368 20.07 -16.34 10.87
N ILE A 369 20.04 -15.40 9.95
CA ILE A 369 19.61 -15.57 8.56
C ILE A 369 20.45 -16.60 7.80
N SER A 370 21.77 -16.60 7.95
CA SER A 370 22.61 -17.60 7.31
C SER A 370 22.32 -19.03 7.74
N THR A 371 21.70 -19.21 8.91
CA THR A 371 21.37 -20.55 9.44
C THR A 371 20.40 -21.28 8.53
N TYR A 372 19.25 -20.67 8.21
CA TYR A 372 18.29 -21.33 7.32
C TYR A 372 18.64 -21.15 5.85
N LEU A 373 19.32 -20.06 5.48
CA LEU A 373 19.62 -19.74 4.11
C LEU A 373 20.78 -20.56 3.54
N ILE A 374 21.75 -20.96 4.38
CA ILE A 374 22.99 -21.64 3.98
C ILE A 374 23.14 -22.98 4.70
N ASP A 375 23.27 -22.95 6.04
CA ASP A 375 23.66 -24.15 6.80
C ASP A 375 22.56 -25.21 6.85
N CYS A 376 21.29 -24.78 6.82
CA CYS A 376 20.11 -25.65 6.87
C CYS A 376 19.31 -25.63 5.56
N ALA A 377 19.84 -25.08 4.46
CA ALA A 377 19.13 -24.96 3.20
C ALA A 377 18.60 -26.31 2.66
N SER A 378 19.35 -27.40 2.83
CA SER A 378 18.95 -28.75 2.39
C SER A 378 17.73 -29.31 3.09
N LEU A 379 17.36 -28.73 4.25
CA LEU A 379 16.17 -29.16 4.97
C LEU A 379 14.87 -28.79 4.23
N PHE A 380 14.90 -27.73 3.42
CA PHE A 380 13.74 -27.32 2.62
C PHE A 380 13.37 -28.34 1.52
N ASP A 381 14.29 -29.21 1.14
CA ASP A 381 14.03 -30.33 0.20
C ASP A 381 13.68 -31.64 0.91
N SER A 382 14.00 -31.74 2.22
CA SER A 382 13.93 -33.00 2.98
C SER A 382 12.72 -33.10 3.88
N TYR A 383 12.12 -31.96 4.25
CA TYR A 383 10.99 -31.87 5.19
C TYR A 383 9.78 -31.22 4.52
N ASP A 384 8.59 -31.53 5.00
CA ASP A 384 7.33 -30.91 4.54
C ASP A 384 7.11 -29.55 5.19
N TYR A 385 7.47 -29.44 6.49
CA TYR A 385 7.34 -28.24 7.30
C TYR A 385 8.64 -27.95 8.05
N LEU A 386 8.93 -26.67 8.21
CA LEU A 386 10.08 -26.20 8.96
C LEU A 386 9.66 -25.04 9.88
N CYS A 387 10.08 -25.13 11.14
CA CYS A 387 10.07 -24.00 12.06
C CYS A 387 11.49 -23.46 12.22
N PHE A 388 11.65 -22.16 12.11
CA PHE A 388 12.89 -21.49 12.43
C PHE A 388 12.71 -20.57 13.63
N VAL A 389 13.53 -20.75 14.66
CA VAL A 389 13.58 -19.89 15.85
C VAL A 389 15.03 -19.62 16.24
N HIS A 390 15.26 -18.50 16.89
CA HIS A 390 16.59 -18.15 17.35
C HIS A 390 16.57 -17.33 18.65
N ASP A 391 17.69 -17.22 19.33
CA ASP A 391 17.81 -16.32 20.47
C ASP A 391 17.97 -14.86 20.02
N LYS A 392 17.48 -13.93 20.82
CA LYS A 392 17.51 -12.51 20.49
C LYS A 392 17.90 -11.68 21.71
N LYS A 393 18.95 -10.85 21.52
CA LYS A 393 19.26 -9.76 22.44
C LYS A 393 19.13 -8.45 21.70
N ASN A 394 18.30 -7.54 22.22
CA ASN A 394 18.08 -6.22 21.64
C ASN A 394 18.81 -5.15 22.47
N PRO A 395 20.14 -5.00 22.35
CA PRO A 395 20.94 -4.08 23.18
C PRO A 395 20.57 -2.61 22.93
N HIS A 396 19.90 -2.33 21.81
CA HIS A 396 19.47 -0.98 21.44
C HIS A 396 18.14 -0.56 22.10
N VAL A 397 17.43 -1.50 22.72
CA VAL A 397 16.20 -1.22 23.46
C VAL A 397 16.56 -0.92 24.91
N ALA A 398 16.42 0.33 25.32
CA ALA A 398 16.82 0.77 26.66
C ALA A 398 16.06 0.04 27.79
N ASN A 399 14.81 -0.34 27.55
CA ASN A 399 14.02 -1.09 28.52
C ASN A 399 14.21 -2.60 28.31
N ARG A 400 14.90 -3.26 29.23
CA ARG A 400 15.19 -4.71 29.18
C ARG A 400 13.94 -5.58 29.15
N ASN A 401 12.86 -5.18 29.82
CA ASN A 401 11.60 -5.93 29.79
C ASN A 401 10.98 -5.90 28.39
N VAL A 402 10.96 -4.75 27.75
CA VAL A 402 10.46 -4.62 26.37
C VAL A 402 11.28 -5.48 25.40
N ALA A 403 12.60 -5.52 25.55
CA ALA A 403 13.47 -6.37 24.74
C ALA A 403 13.19 -7.87 24.96
N ARG A 404 12.92 -8.28 26.19
CA ARG A 404 12.58 -9.65 26.56
C ARG A 404 11.19 -10.04 26.07
N ASP A 405 10.22 -9.16 26.19
CA ASP A 405 8.86 -9.41 25.71
C ASP A 405 8.81 -9.47 24.18
N PHE A 406 9.66 -8.75 23.47
CA PHE A 406 9.82 -8.92 22.04
C PHE A 406 10.30 -10.33 21.68
N PHE A 407 11.36 -10.82 22.30
CA PHE A 407 11.84 -12.18 22.08
C PHE A 407 10.74 -13.21 22.40
N ARG A 408 10.07 -13.06 23.56
CA ARG A 408 8.98 -13.95 23.97
C ARG A 408 7.84 -13.97 22.96
N MET A 409 7.39 -12.81 22.51
CA MET A 409 6.33 -12.77 21.51
C MET A 409 6.72 -13.49 20.22
N CYS A 410 7.98 -13.38 19.77
CA CYS A 410 8.47 -14.11 18.61
C CYS A 410 8.41 -15.63 18.84
N ILE A 411 9.04 -16.12 19.89
CA ILE A 411 9.19 -17.56 20.12
C ILE A 411 7.88 -18.23 20.55
N GLU A 412 7.07 -17.55 21.35
CA GLU A 412 5.75 -18.03 21.78
C GLU A 412 4.76 -18.10 20.61
N SER A 413 4.81 -17.17 19.66
CA SER A 413 4.02 -17.26 18.43
C SER A 413 4.40 -18.47 17.57
N MET A 414 5.55 -19.09 17.81
CA MET A 414 6.00 -20.26 17.08
C MET A 414 5.88 -21.55 17.90
N LEU A 415 6.23 -21.54 19.21
CA LEU A 415 6.47 -22.72 20.00
C LEU A 415 5.78 -22.69 21.39
N PHE A 416 4.62 -22.06 21.52
CA PHE A 416 3.97 -21.83 22.82
C PHE A 416 3.72 -23.11 23.61
N SER A 417 3.12 -24.11 22.97
CA SER A 417 2.81 -25.43 23.56
C SER A 417 2.79 -26.51 22.47
N LYS A 418 2.77 -27.76 22.88
CA LYS A 418 2.64 -28.91 21.99
C LYS A 418 1.34 -28.84 21.18
N GLU A 419 0.24 -28.56 21.85
CA GLU A 419 -1.09 -28.40 21.25
C GLU A 419 -1.13 -27.29 20.22
N TYR A 420 -0.50 -26.16 20.52
CA TYR A 420 -0.40 -25.03 19.63
C TYR A 420 0.39 -25.37 18.35
N ILE A 421 1.51 -26.09 18.49
CA ILE A 421 2.31 -26.54 17.33
C ILE A 421 1.49 -27.47 16.43
N ILE A 422 0.77 -28.43 17.05
CA ILE A 422 -0.14 -29.31 16.32
C ILE A 422 -1.19 -28.52 15.57
N ASN A 423 -1.76 -27.48 16.20
CA ASN A 423 -2.77 -26.63 15.58
C ASN A 423 -2.20 -25.78 14.43
N ILE A 424 -0.95 -25.32 14.50
CA ILE A 424 -0.27 -24.66 13.37
C ILE A 424 -0.14 -25.63 12.19
N LEU A 425 0.35 -26.86 12.45
CA LEU A 425 0.52 -27.86 11.39
C LEU A 425 -0.82 -28.26 10.77
N ASN A 426 -1.86 -28.42 11.58
CA ASN A 426 -3.21 -28.68 11.10
C ASN A 426 -3.80 -27.51 10.31
N ALA A 427 -3.45 -26.25 10.65
CA ALA A 427 -3.84 -25.09 9.86
C ALA A 427 -3.18 -25.10 8.47
N PHE A 428 -1.92 -25.52 8.36
CA PHE A 428 -1.29 -25.72 7.03
C PHE A 428 -2.01 -26.80 6.22
N GLU A 429 -2.40 -27.92 6.85
CA GLU A 429 -3.09 -29.02 6.13
C GLU A 429 -4.50 -28.63 5.69
N SER A 430 -5.25 -27.93 6.55
CA SER A 430 -6.61 -27.47 6.24
C SER A 430 -6.65 -26.35 5.19
N HIS A 431 -5.52 -25.68 5.00
CA HIS A 431 -5.38 -24.57 4.08
C HIS A 431 -4.17 -24.79 3.15
N PRO A 432 -4.34 -25.52 2.04
CA PRO A 432 -3.22 -25.95 1.17
C PRO A 432 -2.37 -24.80 0.61
N ARG A 433 -2.94 -23.59 0.50
CA ARG A 433 -2.22 -22.39 0.06
C ARG A 433 -1.56 -21.59 1.19
N PHE A 434 -1.69 -22.05 2.43
CA PHE A 434 -0.97 -21.46 3.54
C PHE A 434 0.51 -21.85 3.48
N GLY A 435 1.38 -20.86 3.27
CA GLY A 435 2.82 -21.09 3.01
C GLY A 435 3.71 -20.73 4.19
N VAL A 436 3.47 -19.59 4.83
CA VAL A 436 4.28 -19.10 5.96
C VAL A 436 3.39 -18.55 7.07
N ALA A 437 3.63 -19.04 8.27
CA ALA A 437 3.04 -18.53 9.51
C ALA A 437 4.04 -17.62 10.21
N VAL A 438 3.63 -16.39 10.51
CA VAL A 438 4.45 -15.37 11.16
C VAL A 438 3.70 -14.73 12.33
N MET A 439 4.41 -14.17 13.29
CA MET A 439 3.78 -13.39 14.34
C MET A 439 3.19 -12.07 13.75
N PRO A 440 2.15 -11.51 14.34
CA PRO A 440 1.71 -10.16 13.97
C PRO A 440 2.71 -9.10 14.43
N PRO A 441 2.62 -7.87 13.87
CA PRO A 441 3.46 -6.75 14.29
C PRO A 441 3.35 -6.48 15.78
N LEU A 442 4.45 -6.06 16.39
CA LEU A 442 4.47 -5.66 17.80
C LEU A 442 3.57 -4.44 18.04
N ASN A 443 2.77 -4.49 19.08
CA ASN A 443 1.86 -3.41 19.44
C ASN A 443 2.02 -2.93 20.89
N PHE A 444 3.27 -2.92 21.39
CA PHE A 444 3.60 -2.47 22.73
C PHE A 444 4.96 -1.76 22.78
N GLY A 445 5.22 -1.04 23.85
CA GLY A 445 6.46 -0.29 24.08
C GLY A 445 6.74 0.72 22.97
N PRO A 446 7.99 0.89 22.51
CA PRO A 446 8.32 1.81 21.44
C PRO A 446 7.85 1.34 20.04
N PHE A 447 7.40 0.09 19.92
CA PHE A 447 7.05 -0.51 18.63
C PHE A 447 5.62 -0.18 18.18
N TYR A 448 4.72 0.23 19.08
CA TYR A 448 3.33 0.51 18.72
C TYR A 448 3.15 1.70 17.79
N THR A 449 4.15 2.56 17.68
CA THR A 449 4.14 3.71 16.76
C THR A 449 4.86 3.45 15.45
N SER A 450 5.57 2.30 15.34
CA SER A 450 6.21 1.92 14.09
C SER A 450 5.17 1.24 13.21
N ASP A 451 4.97 1.78 12.02
CA ASP A 451 4.17 1.15 10.99
C ASP A 451 4.95 0.04 10.24
N TYR A 452 6.13 -0.34 10.76
CA TYR A 452 7.11 -1.20 10.10
C TYR A 452 7.40 -0.76 8.65
N SER A 453 7.00 0.46 8.33
CA SER A 453 7.25 1.05 7.04
C SER A 453 8.75 1.21 6.85
N GLU A 454 9.13 1.02 5.66
CA GLU A 454 10.46 0.87 5.16
C GLU A 454 11.46 1.93 5.64
N ASP A 455 12.54 1.49 6.25
CA ASP A 455 13.80 2.16 6.04
C ASP A 455 14.12 2.15 4.53
N PRO A 456 14.47 3.30 3.92
CA PRO A 456 14.79 3.37 2.49
C PRO A 456 15.90 2.38 2.06
N GLY A 457 16.81 2.00 2.98
CA GLY A 457 17.81 0.98 2.76
C GLY A 457 17.21 -0.41 2.58
N ASN A 458 16.26 -0.79 3.43
CA ASN A 458 15.55 -2.07 3.32
C ASN A 458 14.80 -2.18 1.99
N ARG A 459 14.10 -1.12 1.58
CA ARG A 459 13.38 -1.09 0.31
C ARG A 459 14.29 -1.38 -0.88
N ARG A 460 15.45 -0.72 -0.93
CA ARG A 460 16.41 -0.91 -2.01
C ARG A 460 16.87 -2.37 -2.10
N HIS A 461 17.24 -2.97 -0.97
CA HIS A 461 17.67 -4.36 -0.92
C HIS A 461 16.53 -5.31 -1.25
N LEU A 462 15.31 -5.03 -0.78
CA LEU A 462 14.13 -5.86 -1.04
C LEU A 462 13.76 -5.89 -2.53
N LEU A 463 13.76 -4.72 -3.19
CA LEU A 463 13.53 -4.64 -4.64
C LEU A 463 14.61 -5.41 -5.41
N ASN A 464 15.89 -5.26 -5.03
CA ASN A 464 16.98 -6.02 -5.65
C ASN A 464 16.81 -7.54 -5.45
N LEU A 465 16.34 -7.99 -4.29
CA LEU A 465 16.08 -9.40 -4.05
C LEU A 465 14.91 -9.92 -4.88
N ILE A 466 13.83 -9.14 -5.04
CA ILE A 466 12.71 -9.47 -5.92
C ILE A 466 13.19 -9.68 -7.34
N ASP A 467 14.06 -8.81 -7.84
CA ASP A 467 14.62 -8.89 -9.19
C ASP A 467 15.58 -10.09 -9.32
N ILE A 468 16.54 -10.24 -8.40
CA ILE A 468 17.54 -11.34 -8.44
C ILE A 468 16.86 -12.71 -8.38
N LEU A 469 15.81 -12.84 -7.56
CA LEU A 469 15.06 -14.08 -7.41
C LEU A 469 13.94 -14.23 -8.46
N ASN A 470 13.81 -13.26 -9.36
CA ASN A 470 12.80 -13.23 -10.42
C ASN A 470 11.39 -13.55 -9.89
N LEU A 471 10.94 -12.75 -8.89
CA LEU A 471 9.66 -12.94 -8.25
C LEU A 471 8.59 -12.08 -8.96
N ASN A 472 7.62 -12.72 -9.60
CA ASN A 472 6.50 -12.03 -10.22
C ASN A 472 5.41 -11.73 -9.19
N VAL A 473 5.59 -10.68 -8.41
CA VAL A 473 4.68 -10.25 -7.35
C VAL A 473 4.63 -8.73 -7.25
N LEU A 474 3.57 -8.19 -6.68
CA LEU A 474 3.49 -6.77 -6.41
C LEU A 474 4.33 -6.42 -5.17
N TYR A 475 5.10 -5.35 -5.27
CA TYR A 475 5.78 -4.79 -4.13
C TYR A 475 4.78 -4.31 -3.07
N ASP A 476 4.96 -4.81 -1.85
CA ASP A 476 4.15 -4.47 -0.68
C ASP A 476 4.99 -3.68 0.33
N ARG A 477 4.56 -2.47 0.66
CA ARG A 477 5.26 -1.61 1.61
C ARG A 477 5.17 -2.13 3.05
N ASN A 478 4.08 -2.82 3.38
CA ASN A 478 3.82 -3.39 4.70
C ASN A 478 3.68 -4.91 4.59
N PRO A 479 4.77 -5.64 4.28
CA PRO A 479 4.71 -7.06 4.00
C PRO A 479 4.30 -7.85 5.25
N VAL A 480 3.59 -8.96 5.05
CA VAL A 480 3.24 -9.92 6.12
C VAL A 480 4.45 -10.80 6.40
N ALA A 481 5.49 -10.19 6.94
CA ALA A 481 6.83 -10.77 7.13
C ALA A 481 7.08 -11.23 8.57
N PRO A 482 8.04 -12.15 8.79
CA PRO A 482 8.43 -12.61 10.13
C PRO A 482 9.32 -11.58 10.85
N TYR A 483 8.74 -10.46 11.27
CA TYR A 483 9.48 -9.46 12.04
C TYR A 483 10.10 -10.08 13.29
N GLY A 484 11.44 -10.12 13.36
CA GLY A 484 12.18 -10.86 14.36
C GLY A 484 12.66 -12.22 13.89
N ASP A 485 12.47 -12.54 12.62
CA ASP A 485 13.00 -13.68 11.85
C ASP A 485 12.70 -15.06 12.45
N MET A 486 11.51 -15.23 13.07
CA MET A 486 11.00 -16.52 13.50
C MET A 486 9.71 -16.85 12.76
N PHE A 487 9.63 -18.06 12.23
CA PHE A 487 8.50 -18.47 11.39
C PHE A 487 8.30 -19.98 11.32
N TRP A 488 7.10 -20.39 10.96
CA TRP A 488 6.79 -21.70 10.41
C TRP A 488 6.59 -21.59 8.92
N CYS A 489 7.03 -22.57 8.16
CA CYS A 489 6.74 -22.60 6.73
C CYS A 489 6.44 -24.02 6.21
N ARG A 490 5.61 -24.07 5.18
CA ARG A 490 5.58 -25.18 4.23
C ARG A 490 6.82 -25.04 3.36
N THR A 491 7.73 -26.03 3.35
CA THR A 491 9.02 -25.91 2.65
C THR A 491 8.86 -25.68 1.15
N ALA A 492 7.87 -26.32 0.53
CA ALA A 492 7.53 -26.11 -0.87
C ALA A 492 7.18 -24.64 -1.22
N ALA A 493 6.67 -23.87 -0.25
CA ALA A 493 6.37 -22.45 -0.45
C ALA A 493 7.62 -21.56 -0.51
N MET A 494 8.72 -22.03 0.07
CA MET A 494 9.98 -21.28 0.16
C MET A 494 10.97 -21.59 -0.98
N LYS A 495 10.65 -22.50 -1.92
CA LYS A 495 11.57 -22.93 -2.98
C LYS A 495 12.17 -21.79 -3.80
N ASN A 496 11.42 -20.72 -4.03
CA ASN A 496 11.89 -19.58 -4.80
C ASN A 496 12.99 -18.76 -4.08
N LEU A 497 13.16 -18.91 -2.77
CA LEU A 497 14.27 -18.33 -2.01
C LEU A 497 15.61 -18.92 -2.47
N PHE A 498 15.61 -20.19 -2.88
CA PHE A 498 16.80 -20.95 -3.29
C PHE A 498 17.03 -20.98 -4.80
N ARG A 499 16.34 -20.12 -5.58
CA ARG A 499 16.69 -19.89 -6.99
C ARG A 499 18.11 -19.34 -7.15
N LYS A 500 18.56 -18.55 -6.16
CA LYS A 500 19.95 -18.18 -5.99
C LYS A 500 20.62 -19.18 -5.05
N HIS A 501 21.79 -19.70 -5.45
CA HIS A 501 22.63 -20.44 -4.52
C HIS A 501 23.33 -19.46 -3.57
N TRP A 502 22.92 -19.47 -2.31
CA TRP A 502 23.41 -18.57 -1.29
C TRP A 502 24.72 -19.04 -0.69
N THR A 503 25.63 -18.12 -0.49
CA THR A 503 26.94 -18.37 0.15
C THR A 503 27.20 -17.31 1.21
N TYR A 504 28.15 -17.57 2.08
CA TYR A 504 28.56 -16.60 3.07
C TYR A 504 29.08 -15.28 2.46
N ASP A 505 29.56 -15.28 1.22
CA ASP A 505 30.05 -14.08 0.54
C ASP A 505 28.94 -13.14 0.12
N ASP A 506 27.72 -13.62 0.01
CA ASP A 506 26.53 -12.82 -0.27
C ASP A 506 26.08 -11.98 0.95
N LEU A 507 26.58 -12.30 2.13
CA LEU A 507 26.14 -11.70 3.39
C LEU A 507 27.17 -10.71 3.93
N PRO A 508 26.74 -9.61 4.58
CA PRO A 508 27.65 -8.62 5.14
C PRO A 508 28.42 -9.17 6.35
N GLY A 509 29.63 -8.67 6.55
CA GLY A 509 30.41 -8.90 7.77
C GLY A 509 30.02 -7.94 8.89
N GLU A 510 30.38 -8.30 10.14
CA GLU A 510 30.21 -7.41 11.30
C GLU A 510 31.20 -6.22 11.25
N PRO A 511 30.86 -5.03 11.77
CA PRO A 511 29.59 -4.71 12.44
C PRO A 511 28.48 -4.39 11.46
N ILE A 512 27.29 -4.94 11.71
CA ILE A 512 26.09 -4.73 10.90
C ILE A 512 25.24 -3.60 11.52
N PRO A 513 24.81 -2.60 10.72
CA PRO A 513 23.89 -1.56 11.18
C PRO A 513 22.58 -2.14 11.78
N PRO A 514 21.92 -1.39 12.68
CA PRO A 514 20.67 -1.85 13.29
C PRO A 514 19.52 -2.09 12.32
N ASP A 515 19.51 -1.43 11.16
CA ASP A 515 18.53 -1.58 10.09
C ASP A 515 19.14 -1.17 8.74
N GLY A 516 18.39 -1.34 7.62
CA GLY A 516 18.79 -0.87 6.30
C GLY A 516 19.80 -1.75 5.57
N THR A 517 19.89 -3.04 5.89
CA THR A 517 20.82 -3.98 5.25
C THR A 517 20.12 -5.10 4.50
N ILE A 518 20.88 -5.86 3.71
CA ILE A 518 20.36 -7.04 3.01
C ILE A 518 19.79 -8.09 3.98
N LEU A 519 20.30 -8.21 5.22
CA LEU A 519 19.74 -9.14 6.20
C LEU A 519 18.32 -8.74 6.59
N HIS A 520 18.08 -7.46 6.84
CA HIS A 520 16.72 -6.98 7.13
C HIS A 520 15.78 -7.11 5.93
N ALA A 521 16.29 -7.03 4.71
CA ALA A 521 15.52 -7.32 3.51
C ALA A 521 15.22 -8.82 3.36
N LEU A 522 16.17 -9.70 3.73
CA LEU A 522 15.97 -11.15 3.76
C LEU A 522 14.93 -11.58 4.79
N GLU A 523 14.87 -10.93 5.95
CA GLU A 523 13.76 -11.10 6.91
C GLU A 523 12.40 -10.74 6.28
N ARG A 524 12.34 -9.70 5.46
CA ARG A 524 11.11 -9.17 4.87
C ARG A 524 10.71 -9.79 3.53
N ILE A 525 11.58 -10.58 2.89
CA ILE A 525 11.32 -11.16 1.56
C ILE A 525 10.33 -12.34 1.58
N HIS A 526 10.14 -13.00 2.72
CA HIS A 526 9.34 -14.23 2.86
C HIS A 526 7.96 -14.16 2.22
N PRO A 527 7.12 -13.13 2.45
CA PRO A 527 5.80 -13.05 1.81
C PRO A 527 5.87 -12.97 0.28
N PHE A 528 6.89 -12.32 -0.28
CA PHE A 528 7.09 -12.26 -1.73
C PHE A 528 7.51 -13.61 -2.32
N ILE A 529 8.37 -14.34 -1.58
CA ILE A 529 8.79 -15.71 -1.93
C ILE A 529 7.56 -16.62 -1.99
N VAL A 530 6.77 -16.65 -0.93
CA VAL A 530 5.63 -17.57 -0.86
C VAL A 530 4.54 -17.18 -1.86
N GLN A 531 4.27 -15.89 -2.08
CA GLN A 531 3.34 -15.45 -3.11
C GLN A 531 3.78 -15.90 -4.51
N SER A 532 5.05 -15.70 -4.86
CA SER A 532 5.58 -16.13 -6.14
C SER A 532 5.58 -17.65 -6.33
N SER A 533 5.46 -18.39 -5.23
CA SER A 533 5.32 -19.85 -5.22
C SER A 533 3.85 -20.32 -5.18
N GLY A 534 2.88 -19.38 -5.20
CA GLY A 534 1.45 -19.68 -5.18
C GLY A 534 0.88 -19.94 -3.78
N TYR A 535 1.49 -19.37 -2.74
CA TYR A 535 1.06 -19.51 -1.36
C TYR A 535 0.88 -18.14 -0.71
N TYR A 536 0.24 -18.08 0.45
CA TYR A 536 0.07 -16.86 1.23
C TYR A 536 0.77 -16.92 2.59
N SER A 537 1.10 -15.74 3.12
CA SER A 537 1.55 -15.55 4.50
C SER A 537 0.37 -15.17 5.39
N ALA A 538 0.37 -15.66 6.63
CA ALA A 538 -0.67 -15.32 7.59
C ALA A 538 -0.08 -15.11 8.99
N TRP A 539 -0.80 -14.32 9.79
CA TRP A 539 -0.47 -14.19 11.21
C TRP A 539 -0.97 -15.37 12.03
N VAL A 540 -0.16 -15.82 12.98
CA VAL A 540 -0.53 -16.83 13.95
C VAL A 540 -0.32 -16.31 15.37
N HIS A 541 -1.25 -16.65 16.25
CA HIS A 541 -1.22 -16.30 17.66
C HIS A 541 -1.70 -17.46 18.52
N PRO A 542 -1.07 -17.76 19.66
CA PRO A 542 -1.74 -18.52 20.70
C PRO A 542 -2.88 -17.68 21.30
N GLU A 543 -3.97 -18.32 21.64
CA GLU A 543 -5.20 -17.66 22.12
C GLU A 543 -4.97 -16.72 23.32
N CYS A 544 -4.09 -17.11 24.25
CA CYS A 544 -3.75 -16.29 25.41
C CYS A 544 -3.00 -15.01 25.04
N ALA A 545 -2.09 -15.04 24.06
CA ALA A 545 -1.37 -13.86 23.60
C ALA A 545 -2.27 -12.94 22.75
N ALA A 546 -3.22 -13.51 22.01
CA ALA A 546 -4.20 -12.76 21.22
C ALA A 546 -5.07 -11.85 22.09
N SER A 547 -5.43 -12.29 23.31
CA SER A 547 -6.18 -11.46 24.26
C SER A 547 -5.41 -10.18 24.64
N THR A 548 -4.13 -10.30 24.97
CA THR A 548 -3.28 -9.16 25.30
C THR A 548 -3.07 -8.25 24.06
N TYR A 549 -2.87 -8.87 22.90
CA TYR A 549 -2.71 -8.13 21.64
C TYR A 549 -3.95 -7.27 21.31
N LEU A 550 -5.15 -7.83 21.51
CA LEU A 550 -6.41 -7.12 21.32
C LEU A 550 -6.57 -5.95 22.30
N ASN A 551 -6.22 -6.15 23.59
CA ASN A 551 -6.26 -5.08 24.57
C ASN A 551 -5.30 -3.93 24.22
N ASN A 552 -4.09 -4.25 23.76
CA ASN A 552 -3.13 -3.25 23.31
C ASN A 552 -3.63 -2.50 22.09
N ALA A 553 -4.19 -3.21 21.10
CA ALA A 553 -4.78 -2.60 19.90
C ALA A 553 -5.91 -1.64 20.27
N TYR A 554 -6.82 -2.04 21.17
CA TYR A 554 -7.88 -1.19 21.66
C TYR A 554 -7.35 0.04 22.42
N HIS A 555 -6.31 -0.14 23.24
CA HIS A 555 -5.68 0.98 23.95
C HIS A 555 -5.04 1.98 22.98
N ILE A 556 -4.38 1.50 21.94
CA ILE A 556 -3.77 2.35 20.90
C ILE A 556 -4.86 3.13 20.16
N ASP A 557 -5.92 2.45 19.70
CA ASP A 557 -7.04 3.08 19.01
C ASP A 557 -7.67 4.17 19.89
N ARG A 558 -7.97 3.85 21.15
CA ARG A 558 -8.51 4.81 22.12
C ARG A 558 -7.59 6.02 22.33
N THR A 559 -6.29 5.77 22.52
CA THR A 559 -5.31 6.84 22.76
C THR A 559 -5.14 7.75 21.54
N LEU A 560 -5.14 7.16 20.34
CA LEU A 560 -5.10 7.92 19.09
C LEU A 560 -6.36 8.76 18.93
N ASN A 561 -7.54 8.20 19.20
CA ASN A 561 -8.80 8.90 19.13
C ASN A 561 -8.85 10.05 20.15
N GLU A 562 -8.45 9.83 21.41
CA GLU A 562 -8.39 10.88 22.44
C GLU A 562 -7.45 12.02 22.04
N LYS A 563 -6.26 11.69 21.48
CA LYS A 563 -5.33 12.70 20.97
C LYS A 563 -5.88 13.45 19.76
N LEU A 564 -6.51 12.73 18.83
CA LEU A 564 -7.19 13.35 17.69
C LEU A 564 -8.30 14.29 18.15
N PHE A 565 -9.11 13.89 19.14
CA PHE A 565 -10.12 14.73 19.76
C PHE A 565 -9.52 15.97 20.44
N SER A 566 -8.42 15.83 21.17
CA SER A 566 -7.74 16.95 21.83
C SER A 566 -7.15 17.96 20.84
N ILE A 567 -6.66 17.49 19.68
CA ILE A 567 -6.06 18.32 18.63
C ILE A 567 -7.14 19.02 17.80
N TYR A 568 -8.25 18.34 17.51
CA TYR A 568 -9.26 18.82 16.56
C TYR A 568 -10.48 19.45 17.23
N GLY A 569 -10.52 19.49 18.58
CA GLY A 569 -11.63 20.08 19.31
C GLY A 569 -12.98 19.69 18.71
N TYR A 570 -13.58 18.60 19.17
CA TYR A 570 -14.94 18.26 18.84
C TYR A 570 -15.20 17.59 17.48
N VAL A 571 -14.78 16.37 17.32
CA VAL A 571 -15.46 15.48 16.37
C VAL A 571 -16.61 14.78 17.12
N LYS A 572 -17.67 15.51 17.42
CA LYS A 572 -18.92 14.97 18.02
C LYS A 572 -19.65 14.00 17.09
N ARG A 573 -19.02 13.56 15.99
CA ARG A 573 -19.65 12.85 14.89
C ARG A 573 -18.80 11.74 14.29
N LEU A 574 -18.00 11.01 15.09
CA LEU A 574 -17.47 9.74 14.63
C LEU A 574 -18.59 8.76 14.20
N PRO A 575 -19.75 8.67 14.89
CA PRO A 575 -20.88 7.90 14.38
C PRO A 575 -21.46 8.42 13.07
N LEU A 576 -21.27 9.70 12.73
CA LEU A 576 -21.66 10.27 11.45
C LEU A 576 -20.56 10.16 10.38
N LEU A 577 -19.32 9.93 10.78
CA LEU A 577 -18.25 9.47 9.88
C LEU A 577 -18.49 8.02 9.47
N VAL A 578 -18.90 7.15 10.37
CA VAL A 578 -19.25 5.75 10.07
C VAL A 578 -20.61 5.64 9.37
N GLY A 579 -21.57 6.50 9.65
CA GLY A 579 -22.89 6.54 8.99
C GLY A 579 -22.94 7.42 7.73
N ASN A 580 -21.87 8.16 7.41
CA ASN A 580 -21.71 8.95 6.18
C ASN A 580 -20.38 8.59 5.49
N ILE A 581 -20.00 7.34 5.50
CA ILE A 581 -18.83 6.86 4.77
C ILE A 581 -19.00 7.10 3.27
N ASP A 582 -20.21 7.14 2.74
CA ASP A 582 -20.48 7.67 1.40
C ASP A 582 -20.02 9.13 1.21
N ARG A 583 -20.00 9.92 2.29
CA ARG A 583 -19.39 11.26 2.28
C ARG A 583 -17.92 11.27 2.69
N SER A 584 -17.40 10.27 3.40
CA SER A 584 -16.01 10.23 3.86
C SER A 584 -15.08 9.51 2.89
N VAL A 585 -15.59 8.57 2.09
CA VAL A 585 -14.86 8.10 0.89
C VAL A 585 -14.67 9.28 -0.05
N SER A 586 -15.68 10.11 -0.29
CA SER A 586 -15.51 11.36 -1.02
C SER A 586 -14.64 12.39 -0.27
N LEU A 587 -14.56 12.36 1.07
CA LEU A 587 -13.67 13.24 1.84
C LEU A 587 -12.24 12.69 1.94
N SER A 588 -12.03 11.38 1.99
CA SER A 588 -10.72 10.75 1.93
C SER A 588 -10.18 10.76 0.50
N GLU A 589 -11.01 10.57 -0.49
CA GLU A 589 -10.66 10.78 -1.89
C GLU A 589 -10.49 12.26 -2.22
N LYS A 590 -11.33 13.15 -1.72
CA LYS A 590 -11.09 14.60 -1.76
C LYS A 590 -9.84 15.00 -0.99
N THR A 591 -9.55 14.38 0.12
CA THR A 591 -8.35 14.66 0.91
C THR A 591 -7.13 14.01 0.28
N ALA A 592 -7.23 12.82 -0.28
CA ALA A 592 -6.18 12.18 -1.07
C ALA A 592 -6.01 12.86 -2.44
N ALA A 593 -7.08 13.27 -3.10
CA ALA A 593 -7.03 14.04 -4.34
C ALA A 593 -6.58 15.49 -4.10
N GLU A 594 -6.98 16.12 -3.00
CA GLU A 594 -6.48 17.44 -2.60
C GLU A 594 -5.02 17.35 -2.12
N LEU A 595 -4.60 16.30 -1.43
CA LEU A 595 -3.21 15.97 -1.11
C LEU A 595 -2.41 15.60 -2.36
N ALA A 596 -2.96 14.83 -3.28
CA ALA A 596 -2.35 14.54 -4.57
C ALA A 596 -2.27 15.78 -5.46
N ARG A 597 -3.29 16.64 -5.43
CA ARG A 597 -3.31 17.92 -6.14
C ARG A 597 -2.39 18.95 -5.49
N GLN A 598 -2.33 19.01 -4.16
CA GLN A 598 -1.34 19.80 -3.43
C GLN A 598 0.06 19.27 -3.66
N ARG A 599 0.25 17.95 -3.73
CA ARG A 599 1.51 17.30 -4.04
C ARG A 599 1.89 17.48 -5.51
N ALA A 600 0.94 17.39 -6.44
CA ALA A 600 1.15 17.71 -7.86
C ALA A 600 1.38 19.21 -8.10
N MET A 601 0.70 20.09 -7.36
CA MET A 601 0.99 21.51 -7.33
C MET A 601 2.36 21.78 -6.72
N ILE A 602 2.71 21.14 -5.61
CA ILE A 602 4.03 21.20 -4.96
C ILE A 602 5.09 20.70 -5.94
N ASN A 603 4.87 19.55 -6.59
CA ASN A 603 5.78 18.96 -7.56
C ASN A 603 5.91 19.82 -8.83
N ALA A 604 4.84 20.48 -9.27
CA ALA A 604 4.89 21.44 -10.38
C ALA A 604 5.52 22.79 -10.00
N TRP A 605 5.67 23.06 -8.69
CA TRP A 605 6.08 24.35 -8.15
C TRP A 605 7.48 24.37 -7.58
N MET A 606 7.98 23.21 -7.22
CA MET A 606 9.26 23.07 -6.54
C MET A 606 10.18 22.23 -7.42
N ASP A 607 11.35 22.75 -7.73
CA ASP A 607 12.45 21.95 -8.22
C ASP A 607 12.71 20.79 -7.27
N ALA A 608 13.29 19.69 -7.72
CA ALA A 608 13.49 18.44 -6.95
C ALA A 608 14.08 18.60 -5.52
N GLU A 609 14.66 19.76 -5.23
CA GLU A 609 15.22 20.09 -3.92
C GLU A 609 14.18 20.40 -2.83
N ALA A 610 13.04 20.97 -3.22
CA ALA A 610 12.00 21.27 -2.24
C ALA A 610 11.05 20.10 -2.01
N ASP A 611 10.97 19.15 -2.95
CA ASP A 611 10.27 17.87 -2.80
C ASP A 611 10.85 17.04 -1.64
N ALA A 612 12.17 17.11 -1.40
CA ALA A 612 12.83 16.41 -0.32
C ALA A 612 12.39 16.91 1.06
N ALA A 613 12.18 18.21 1.24
CA ALA A 613 11.74 18.78 2.52
C ALA A 613 10.28 18.44 2.85
N LEU A 614 9.43 18.35 1.85
CA LEU A 614 8.00 18.08 2.01
C LEU A 614 7.63 16.60 1.98
N SER A 615 8.44 15.75 1.34
CA SER A 615 8.25 14.30 1.35
C SER A 615 8.42 13.67 2.74
N HIS A 616 9.08 14.38 3.66
CA HIS A 616 9.30 13.96 5.06
C HIS A 616 8.25 14.51 6.03
N VAL A 617 7.29 15.29 5.56
CA VAL A 617 6.19 15.79 6.40
C VAL A 617 5.17 14.69 6.62
N GLY A 618 5.14 14.12 7.83
CA GLY A 618 4.21 13.07 8.21
C GLY A 618 2.75 13.54 8.16
N TYR A 619 1.83 12.58 8.01
CA TYR A 619 0.37 12.81 7.92
C TYR A 619 -0.18 13.70 9.06
N ILE A 620 0.30 13.51 10.29
CA ILE A 620 -0.09 14.31 11.47
C ILE A 620 0.29 15.79 11.30
N THR A 621 1.47 16.05 10.74
CA THR A 621 1.93 17.43 10.48
C THR A 621 1.07 18.09 9.39
N LEU A 622 0.70 17.36 8.35
CA LEU A 622 -0.22 17.86 7.31
C LEU A 622 -1.61 18.19 7.86
N LEU A 623 -2.13 17.38 8.76
CA LEU A 623 -3.39 17.65 9.44
C LEU A 623 -3.31 18.90 10.33
N ARG A 624 -2.18 19.07 11.05
CA ARG A 624 -1.92 20.28 11.84
C ARG A 624 -1.94 21.53 10.96
N PHE A 625 -1.30 21.50 9.80
CA PHE A 625 -1.30 22.62 8.87
C PHE A 625 -2.70 22.91 8.29
N ARG A 626 -3.51 21.91 8.06
CA ARG A 626 -4.90 22.07 7.60
C ARG A 626 -5.76 22.75 8.65
N TYR A 627 -5.64 22.39 9.92
CA TYR A 627 -6.32 23.07 11.03
C TYR A 627 -5.86 24.53 11.14
N MET A 628 -4.55 24.75 11.13
CA MET A 628 -3.98 26.11 11.16
C MET A 628 -4.49 26.95 9.98
N ARG A 629 -4.56 26.41 8.78
CA ARG A 629 -5.14 27.06 7.60
C ARG A 629 -6.58 27.50 7.85
N HIS A 630 -7.39 26.66 8.47
CA HIS A 630 -8.78 27.03 8.78
C HIS A 630 -8.84 28.22 9.73
N GLN A 631 -8.04 28.22 10.79
CA GLN A 631 -7.95 29.33 11.73
C GLN A 631 -7.44 30.61 11.06
N ILE A 632 -6.38 30.51 10.29
CA ILE A 632 -5.80 31.63 9.53
C ILE A 632 -6.83 32.22 8.57
N ARG A 633 -7.55 31.42 7.81
CA ARG A 633 -8.60 31.90 6.91
C ARG A 633 -9.76 32.57 7.65
N LYS A 634 -10.10 32.06 8.82
CA LYS A 634 -11.11 32.71 9.69
C LYS A 634 -10.61 34.07 10.19
N GLN A 635 -9.35 34.16 10.61
CA GLN A 635 -8.69 35.39 11.01
C GLN A 635 -8.62 36.40 9.86
N LEU A 636 -8.14 36.00 8.70
CA LEU A 636 -8.04 36.87 7.50
C LEU A 636 -9.40 37.41 7.03
N ARG A 637 -10.47 36.62 7.15
CA ARG A 637 -11.82 37.11 6.85
C ARG A 637 -12.26 38.20 7.86
N LYS A 638 -11.94 38.01 9.13
CA LYS A 638 -12.26 38.97 10.18
C LYS A 638 -11.44 40.26 10.06
N GLU A 639 -10.18 40.12 9.65
CA GLU A 639 -9.17 41.16 9.58
C GLU A 639 -8.88 41.65 8.14
N LYS A 640 -9.85 41.48 7.20
CA LYS A 640 -9.63 41.76 5.76
C LYS A 640 -9.14 43.20 5.53
N LYS A 641 -9.70 44.18 6.25
CA LYS A 641 -9.32 45.56 6.11
C LYS A 641 -7.89 45.81 6.60
N GLN A 642 -7.54 45.30 7.76
CA GLN A 642 -6.20 45.41 8.35
C GLN A 642 -5.14 44.71 7.45
N PHE A 643 -5.48 43.56 6.87
CA PHE A 643 -4.61 42.87 5.93
C PHE A 643 -4.31 43.73 4.71
N ILE A 644 -5.33 44.34 4.08
CA ILE A 644 -5.17 45.22 2.92
C ILE A 644 -4.31 46.41 3.27
N GLU A 645 -4.58 47.08 4.37
CA GLU A 645 -3.81 48.22 4.86
C GLU A 645 -2.36 47.84 5.14
N PHE A 646 -2.13 46.68 5.77
CA PHE A 646 -0.80 46.17 6.09
C PHE A 646 0.06 45.96 4.84
N VAL A 647 -0.48 45.26 3.82
CA VAL A 647 0.28 44.96 2.60
C VAL A 647 0.44 46.16 1.73
N SER A 648 -0.56 47.05 1.64
CA SER A 648 -0.49 48.27 0.82
C SER A 648 0.52 49.29 1.34
N GLY A 649 0.83 49.26 2.65
CA GLY A 649 1.87 50.08 3.27
C GLY A 649 3.32 49.57 3.06
N ARG A 650 3.52 48.46 2.32
CA ARG A 650 4.85 47.75 2.21
C ARG A 650 5.17 47.41 0.77
N LYS A 651 5.73 48.37 0.04
CA LYS A 651 6.10 48.18 -1.38
C LYS A 651 7.12 47.05 -1.60
N GLU A 652 7.91 46.74 -0.58
CA GLU A 652 8.88 45.65 -0.62
C GLU A 652 8.24 44.25 -0.81
N ILE A 653 7.01 44.04 -0.30
CA ILE A 653 6.29 42.77 -0.43
C ILE A 653 5.13 42.85 -1.42
N TRP A 654 4.51 44.02 -1.59
CA TRP A 654 3.38 44.21 -2.49
C TRP A 654 3.47 45.57 -3.21
N ASP A 655 3.64 45.53 -4.51
CA ASP A 655 3.63 46.70 -5.41
C ASP A 655 2.60 46.48 -6.52
N PRO A 656 1.41 47.12 -6.45
CA PRO A 656 0.36 46.89 -7.41
C PRO A 656 0.71 47.42 -8.81
N GLU A 657 1.52 48.48 -8.91
CA GLU A 657 1.97 49.01 -10.20
C GLU A 657 2.93 48.04 -10.89
N TYR A 658 3.93 47.57 -10.18
CA TYR A 658 4.84 46.52 -10.65
C TYR A 658 4.07 45.27 -11.06
N TYR A 659 3.08 44.85 -10.23
CA TYR A 659 2.32 43.64 -10.48
C TYR A 659 1.53 43.73 -11.78
N LEU A 660 0.85 44.85 -12.02
CA LEU A 660 0.09 45.10 -13.28
C LEU A 660 0.99 45.24 -14.49
N GLN A 661 2.13 45.91 -14.36
CA GLN A 661 3.11 46.03 -15.44
C GLN A 661 3.70 44.68 -15.83
N SER A 662 3.97 43.83 -14.84
CA SER A 662 4.52 42.49 -15.06
C SER A 662 3.46 41.48 -15.52
N ASN A 663 2.17 41.79 -15.41
CA ASN A 663 1.04 40.92 -15.74
C ASN A 663 -0.05 41.68 -16.53
N PRO A 664 0.18 41.95 -17.83
CA PRO A 664 -0.75 42.70 -18.66
C PRO A 664 -2.14 42.07 -18.80
N ASP A 665 -2.23 40.76 -18.69
CA ASP A 665 -3.48 39.97 -18.70
C ASP A 665 -4.40 40.32 -17.53
N VAL A 666 -3.84 40.59 -16.35
CA VAL A 666 -4.59 41.03 -15.16
C VAL A 666 -5.08 42.47 -15.33
N ALA A 667 -4.24 43.32 -15.92
CA ALA A 667 -4.61 44.70 -16.20
C ALA A 667 -5.77 44.80 -17.22
N GLN A 668 -5.75 43.96 -18.25
CA GLN A 668 -6.81 43.89 -19.26
C GLN A 668 -8.13 43.32 -18.73
N ALA A 669 -8.06 42.37 -17.79
CA ALA A 669 -9.25 41.75 -17.20
C ALA A 669 -10.01 42.68 -16.23
N GLY A 670 -9.39 43.78 -15.77
CA GLY A 670 -9.98 44.72 -14.82
C GLY A 670 -10.11 44.16 -13.38
N ASP A 671 -9.44 43.05 -13.12
CA ASP A 671 -9.46 42.39 -11.79
C ASP A 671 -8.67 43.23 -10.76
N SER A 672 -9.10 43.19 -9.49
CA SER A 672 -8.30 43.76 -8.41
C SER A 672 -6.94 43.07 -8.34
N PRO A 673 -5.79 43.77 -8.52
CA PRO A 673 -4.48 43.15 -8.55
C PRO A 673 -4.18 42.29 -7.29
N LEU A 674 -4.53 42.80 -6.12
CA LEU A 674 -4.33 42.12 -4.84
C LEU A 674 -5.20 40.86 -4.72
N GLU A 675 -6.48 40.93 -5.09
CA GLU A 675 -7.37 39.79 -5.06
C GLU A 675 -6.94 38.73 -6.09
N HIS A 676 -6.51 39.15 -7.27
CA HIS A 676 -5.96 38.22 -8.25
C HIS A 676 -4.71 37.52 -7.72
N TYR A 677 -3.73 38.27 -7.16
CA TYR A 677 -2.51 37.66 -6.61
C TYR A 677 -2.83 36.70 -5.49
N VAL A 678 -3.65 37.06 -4.50
CA VAL A 678 -4.00 36.20 -3.37
C VAL A 678 -4.76 34.96 -3.78
N ARG A 679 -5.59 35.01 -4.81
CA ARG A 679 -6.39 33.85 -5.25
C ARG A 679 -5.65 32.95 -6.25
N ARG A 680 -4.91 33.53 -7.20
CA ARG A 680 -4.34 32.83 -8.37
C ARG A 680 -2.87 33.14 -8.58
N GLY A 681 -2.48 34.43 -8.64
CA GLY A 681 -1.17 34.89 -9.08
C GLY A 681 0.00 34.25 -8.31
N TRP A 682 -0.11 34.07 -7.01
CA TRP A 682 0.94 33.38 -6.25
C TRP A 682 1.09 31.91 -6.65
N LYS A 683 0.01 31.26 -7.05
CA LYS A 683 0.01 29.89 -7.56
C LYS A 683 0.64 29.79 -8.93
N GLU A 684 0.55 30.84 -9.68
CA GLU A 684 1.16 31.00 -11.00
C GLU A 684 2.61 31.52 -10.91
N LYS A 685 3.18 31.58 -9.71
CA LYS A 685 4.52 32.11 -9.38
C LYS A 685 4.75 33.57 -9.81
N ARG A 686 3.69 34.36 -10.00
CA ARG A 686 3.79 35.77 -10.33
C ARG A 686 4.41 36.50 -9.15
N ALA A 687 5.35 37.39 -9.40
CA ALA A 687 5.99 38.17 -8.37
C ALA A 687 5.11 39.33 -7.90
N PRO A 688 4.82 39.49 -6.61
CA PRO A 688 3.97 40.56 -6.09
C PRO A 688 4.70 41.91 -6.03
N SER A 689 6.02 41.90 -5.98
CA SER A 689 6.89 43.06 -6.04
C SER A 689 8.26 42.70 -6.63
N LYS A 690 9.07 43.71 -6.96
CA LYS A 690 10.43 43.51 -7.44
C LYS A 690 11.33 42.79 -6.39
N ASN A 691 11.08 43.02 -5.10
CA ASN A 691 11.89 42.52 -3.99
C ASN A 691 11.33 41.24 -3.36
N CYS A 692 10.14 40.82 -3.78
CA CYS A 692 9.49 39.60 -3.28
C CYS A 692 9.16 38.67 -4.44
N LEU A 693 10.07 37.81 -4.81
CA LEU A 693 9.82 36.79 -5.80
C LEU A 693 9.07 35.62 -5.14
N THR A 694 7.89 35.30 -5.64
CA THR A 694 7.05 34.24 -5.07
C THR A 694 7.78 32.92 -4.95
N ALA A 695 8.59 32.53 -5.94
CA ALA A 695 9.35 31.28 -5.91
C ALA A 695 10.36 31.26 -4.75
N ASP A 696 11.11 32.33 -4.56
CA ASP A 696 12.12 32.43 -3.49
C ASP A 696 11.48 32.48 -2.10
N TYR A 697 10.37 33.23 -2.00
CA TYR A 697 9.58 33.26 -0.77
C TYR A 697 9.10 31.87 -0.34
N LEU A 698 8.58 31.08 -1.26
CA LEU A 698 8.07 29.76 -1.00
C LEU A 698 9.17 28.74 -0.65
N ARG A 699 10.37 28.91 -1.20
CA ARG A 699 11.56 28.08 -0.82
C ARG A 699 11.97 28.30 0.63
N VAL A 700 11.95 29.53 1.10
CA VAL A 700 12.36 29.88 2.47
C VAL A 700 11.25 29.64 3.47
N ASN A 701 9.99 29.75 3.05
CA ASN A 701 8.80 29.55 3.90
C ASN A 701 7.92 28.43 3.35
N PRO A 702 8.34 27.16 3.40
CA PRO A 702 7.59 26.04 2.82
C PRO A 702 6.25 25.76 3.54
N ASP A 703 6.09 26.23 4.77
CA ASP A 703 4.82 26.20 5.49
C ASP A 703 3.73 27.04 4.83
N CYS A 704 4.08 28.07 4.09
CA CYS A 704 3.15 28.84 3.25
C CYS A 704 2.41 27.93 2.26
N VAL A 705 3.12 27.00 1.64
CA VAL A 705 2.57 25.99 0.72
C VAL A 705 1.71 24.97 1.48
N LEU A 706 2.20 24.47 2.62
CA LEU A 706 1.47 23.51 3.47
C LEU A 706 0.16 24.12 4.00
N LEU A 707 0.17 25.39 4.32
CA LEU A 707 -1.01 26.16 4.75
C LEU A 707 -1.93 26.51 3.56
N ASN A 708 -1.45 26.43 2.32
CA ASN A 708 -2.17 26.85 1.12
C ASN A 708 -2.74 28.27 1.26
N ILE A 709 -1.86 29.21 1.64
CA ILE A 709 -2.12 30.64 1.73
C ILE A 709 -1.08 31.37 0.87
N SER A 710 -1.42 32.57 0.40
CA SER A 710 -0.48 33.36 -0.39
C SER A 710 0.70 33.87 0.45
N PRO A 711 1.87 34.15 -0.16
CA PRO A 711 3.00 34.82 0.49
C PRO A 711 2.60 36.08 1.30
N LEU A 712 1.73 36.91 0.76
CA LEU A 712 1.24 38.11 1.48
C LEU A 712 0.42 37.79 2.70
N GLU A 713 -0.49 36.81 2.60
CA GLU A 713 -1.27 36.33 3.76
C GLU A 713 -0.35 35.69 4.81
N HIS A 714 0.60 34.88 4.38
CA HIS A 714 1.58 34.26 5.24
C HIS A 714 2.43 35.32 5.98
N TYR A 715 2.96 36.30 5.25
CA TYR A 715 3.74 37.39 5.82
C TYR A 715 2.93 38.20 6.83
N TYR A 716 1.68 38.52 6.54
CA TYR A 716 0.78 39.24 7.46
C TYR A 716 0.59 38.47 8.77
N ILE A 717 0.35 37.18 8.70
CA ILE A 717 0.04 36.35 9.87
C ILE A 717 1.28 36.14 10.76
N TYR A 718 2.46 35.98 10.17
CA TYR A 718 3.64 35.48 10.87
C TYR A 718 4.72 36.54 11.14
N SER A 719 4.80 37.66 10.40
CA SER A 719 5.86 38.68 10.57
C SER A 719 5.90 39.34 11.97
N GLY A 720 4.79 39.36 12.68
CA GLY A 720 4.72 39.84 14.08
C GLY A 720 4.96 38.74 15.13
N ARG A 721 5.12 37.47 14.72
CA ARG A 721 5.22 36.31 15.62
C ARG A 721 6.57 35.60 15.54
N ARG A 722 7.22 35.67 14.40
CA ARG A 722 8.53 35.09 14.13
C ARG A 722 9.22 35.84 13.01
N MET A 723 10.52 35.59 12.82
CA MET A 723 11.19 36.07 11.62
C MET A 723 10.61 35.38 10.38
N VAL A 724 10.31 36.18 9.35
CA VAL A 724 9.86 35.72 8.05
C VAL A 724 10.78 36.35 7.00
N PHE A 725 11.45 35.51 6.23
CA PHE A 725 12.42 35.91 5.23
C PHE A 725 11.81 35.88 3.82
N LEU A 726 12.23 36.79 2.98
CA LEU A 726 11.76 36.85 1.59
C LEU A 726 12.56 35.92 0.66
N SER A 727 13.81 35.62 1.02
CA SER A 727 14.70 34.74 0.26
C SER A 727 15.80 34.15 1.16
N TYR A 728 16.52 33.15 0.68
CA TYR A 728 17.72 32.63 1.37
C TYR A 728 18.86 33.64 1.43
N ASP A 729 18.93 34.61 0.51
CA ASP A 729 19.92 35.70 0.60
C ASP A 729 19.65 36.57 1.83
N HIS A 730 18.40 36.92 2.10
CA HIS A 730 18.04 37.64 3.34
C HIS A 730 18.32 36.80 4.60
N VAL A 731 18.16 35.46 4.54
CA VAL A 731 18.56 34.57 5.65
C VAL A 731 20.06 34.69 5.89
N ARG A 732 20.85 34.67 4.83
CA ARG A 732 22.32 34.76 4.91
C ARG A 732 22.78 36.11 5.49
N GLU A 733 22.25 37.22 5.00
CA GLU A 733 22.52 38.55 5.53
C GLU A 733 22.22 38.65 7.04
N TYR A 734 21.09 38.08 7.44
CA TYR A 734 20.72 38.06 8.84
C TYR A 734 21.66 37.19 9.69
N ILE A 735 22.09 36.05 9.17
CA ILE A 735 23.07 35.17 9.84
C ILE A 735 24.43 35.84 9.98
N GLU A 736 24.89 36.59 9.00
CA GLU A 736 26.15 37.35 9.09
C GLU A 736 26.16 38.33 10.26
N GLN A 737 25.02 38.94 10.56
CA GLN A 737 24.86 39.92 11.64
C GLN A 737 24.59 39.25 13.01
N HIS A 738 23.81 38.19 13.05
CA HIS A 738 23.25 37.61 14.30
C HIS A 738 23.59 36.15 14.55
N GLY A 739 24.19 35.46 13.58
CA GLY A 739 24.36 34.01 13.60
C GLY A 739 25.18 33.48 14.78
N LEU A 740 26.22 34.17 15.18
CA LEU A 740 27.07 33.76 16.31
C LEU A 740 26.30 33.80 17.64
N GLU A 741 25.46 34.80 17.82
CA GLU A 741 24.64 34.94 19.04
C GLU A 741 23.56 33.85 19.08
N ILE A 742 22.90 33.57 17.95
CA ILE A 742 21.91 32.54 17.83
C ILE A 742 22.53 31.16 18.14
N LEU A 743 23.70 30.87 17.54
CA LEU A 743 24.38 29.60 17.72
C LEU A 743 24.80 29.37 19.17
N LYS A 744 25.29 30.42 19.86
CA LYS A 744 25.68 30.37 21.28
C LYS A 744 24.47 30.11 22.21
N LYS A 745 23.28 30.53 21.83
CA LYS A 745 22.03 30.34 22.58
C LYS A 745 21.30 29.04 22.23
N SER A 746 21.62 28.40 21.12
CA SER A 746 20.93 27.21 20.65
C SER A 746 21.28 25.97 21.48
N PRO A 747 20.30 25.23 21.99
CA PRO A 747 20.50 23.95 22.66
C PRO A 747 20.96 22.85 21.67
N GLU A 748 20.79 23.06 20.37
CA GLU A 748 21.18 22.13 19.32
C GLU A 748 22.68 22.19 18.98
N PHE A 749 23.46 23.09 19.61
CA PHE A 749 24.90 23.18 19.47
C PHE A 749 25.60 22.94 20.80
N ASP A 750 26.31 21.82 20.92
CA ASP A 750 27.17 21.49 22.06
C ASP A 750 28.66 21.65 21.64
N PRO A 751 29.37 22.71 22.07
CA PRO A 751 30.74 22.97 21.64
C PRO A 751 31.72 21.89 22.06
N LYS A 752 31.52 21.19 23.20
CA LYS A 752 32.38 20.10 23.66
C LYS A 752 32.21 18.87 22.80
N PHE A 753 30.94 18.50 22.54
CA PHE A 753 30.60 17.38 21.67
C PHE A 753 31.09 17.62 20.24
N TYR A 754 30.87 18.83 19.72
CA TYR A 754 31.31 19.18 18.37
C TYR A 754 32.82 19.09 18.24
N LEU A 755 33.57 19.60 19.21
CA LEU A 755 35.01 19.56 19.23
C LEU A 755 35.57 18.12 19.27
N GLU A 756 34.95 17.25 20.05
CA GLU A 756 35.30 15.83 20.11
C GLU A 756 35.09 15.16 18.75
N ARG A 757 33.94 15.42 18.10
CA ARG A 757 33.62 14.90 16.77
C ARG A 757 34.54 15.44 15.70
N TYR A 758 34.87 16.70 15.79
CA TYR A 758 35.83 17.34 14.89
C TYR A 758 37.19 16.67 14.96
N ARG A 759 37.72 16.47 16.19
CA ARG A 759 38.98 15.75 16.42
C ARG A 759 38.96 14.33 15.85
N LYS A 760 37.87 13.62 16.05
CA LYS A 760 37.71 12.26 15.52
C LYS A 760 37.77 12.22 13.99
N LYS A 761 37.27 13.26 13.34
CA LYS A 761 37.19 13.32 11.86
C LYS A 761 38.50 13.89 11.23
N HIS A 762 39.14 14.87 11.87
CA HIS A 762 40.22 15.65 11.27
C HIS A 762 41.56 15.50 12.00
N GLY A 763 41.61 14.82 13.14
CA GLY A 763 42.82 14.68 13.96
C GLY A 763 43.03 15.86 14.92
N GLU A 764 44.09 16.62 14.75
CA GLU A 764 44.42 17.74 15.65
C GLU A 764 43.53 18.96 15.40
N VAL A 765 43.26 19.69 16.48
CA VAL A 765 42.50 20.95 16.45
C VAL A 765 43.51 22.11 16.39
N PRO A 766 43.37 23.03 15.44
CA PRO A 766 44.25 24.19 15.33
C PRO A 766 44.28 25.04 16.62
N ALA A 767 45.41 25.62 16.92
CA ALA A 767 45.55 26.55 18.03
C ALA A 767 44.62 27.76 17.85
N GLY A 768 43.84 28.10 18.88
CA GLY A 768 42.86 29.20 18.81
C GLY A 768 41.53 28.83 18.15
N PHE A 769 41.26 27.54 17.95
CA PHE A 769 40.01 27.07 17.35
C PHE A 769 38.79 27.42 18.22
N ASP A 770 37.91 28.32 17.69
CA ASP A 770 36.61 28.59 18.29
C ASP A 770 35.53 27.74 17.59
N PRO A 771 34.92 26.76 18.28
CA PRO A 771 33.95 25.87 17.69
C PRO A 771 32.69 26.57 17.17
N TYR A 772 32.31 27.68 17.75
CA TYR A 772 31.14 28.45 17.32
C TYR A 772 31.39 29.16 15.98
N SER A 773 32.47 29.93 15.91
CA SER A 773 32.84 30.65 14.69
C SER A 773 33.17 29.71 13.54
N PHE A 774 33.82 28.57 13.85
CA PHE A 774 34.13 27.57 12.85
C PHE A 774 32.89 26.89 12.31
N TYR A 775 31.97 26.41 13.19
CA TYR A 775 30.73 25.78 12.77
C TYR A 775 29.80 26.73 12.02
N LEU A 776 29.77 28.00 12.42
CA LEU A 776 29.01 29.04 11.70
C LEU A 776 29.43 29.13 10.22
N LYS A 777 30.75 29.09 9.96
CA LYS A 777 31.31 29.24 8.62
C LYS A 777 31.34 27.94 7.83
N HIS A 778 31.58 26.83 8.47
CA HIS A 778 31.85 25.55 7.81
C HIS A 778 30.81 24.45 8.05
N GLY A 779 29.88 24.64 8.96
CA GLY A 779 28.87 23.63 9.32
C GLY A 779 27.98 23.16 8.16
N ALA A 780 27.74 24.01 7.18
CA ALA A 780 27.04 23.68 5.97
C ALA A 780 27.79 22.69 5.05
N VAL A 781 29.15 22.69 5.12
CA VAL A 781 29.99 21.88 4.23
C VAL A 781 30.50 20.62 4.92
N GLU A 782 30.84 20.72 6.19
CA GLU A 782 31.57 19.66 6.90
C GLU A 782 30.71 18.47 7.33
N ALA A 783 29.41 18.64 7.42
CA ALA A 783 28.45 17.60 7.83
C ALA A 783 28.78 16.89 9.15
N VAL A 784 29.45 17.59 10.08
CA VAL A 784 29.74 17.11 11.43
C VAL A 784 28.58 17.48 12.34
N ASN A 785 28.05 16.49 13.08
CA ASN A 785 26.92 16.74 13.99
C ASN A 785 27.33 17.72 15.11
N PRO A 786 26.53 18.77 15.34
CA PRO A 786 26.81 19.81 16.30
C PRO A 786 26.49 19.41 17.75
N SER A 787 25.59 18.43 17.93
CA SER A 787 25.21 17.86 19.22
C SER A 787 24.79 16.39 19.06
N ARG A 788 24.51 15.71 20.17
CA ARG A 788 23.98 14.33 20.17
C ARG A 788 22.59 14.22 19.55
N HIS A 789 21.82 15.29 19.59
CA HIS A 789 20.42 15.32 19.17
C HIS A 789 20.23 15.85 17.75
N PHE A 790 21.20 16.57 17.19
CA PHE A 790 21.11 17.17 15.87
C PHE A 790 21.92 16.39 14.83
N ASN A 791 21.23 15.74 13.91
CA ASN A 791 21.86 15.01 12.82
C ASN A 791 21.86 15.85 11.53
N VAL A 792 23.05 16.36 11.18
CA VAL A 792 23.24 17.26 10.04
C VAL A 792 22.88 16.58 8.72
N CYS A 793 23.25 15.33 8.51
CA CYS A 793 22.93 14.62 7.26
C CYS A 793 21.43 14.43 7.07
N LYS A 794 20.71 14.06 8.15
CA LYS A 794 19.24 13.98 8.11
C LYS A 794 18.62 15.35 7.90
N TYR A 795 19.22 16.39 8.44
CA TYR A 795 18.71 17.75 8.27
C TYR A 795 18.91 18.25 6.84
N PHE A 796 20.06 17.98 6.22
CA PHE A 796 20.29 18.28 4.81
C PHE A 796 19.38 17.49 3.86
N ALA A 797 19.03 16.26 4.20
CA ALA A 797 18.06 15.50 3.43
C ALA A 797 16.66 16.15 3.43
N LYS A 798 16.34 16.85 4.53
CA LYS A 798 15.08 17.60 4.67
C LYS A 798 15.12 18.99 4.01
N PHE A 799 16.28 19.64 4.04
CA PHE A 799 16.51 20.99 3.53
C PHE A 799 17.76 21.04 2.65
N PRO A 800 17.75 20.43 1.47
CA PRO A 800 18.95 20.35 0.62
C PRO A 800 19.42 21.72 0.14
N ALA A 801 18.54 22.68 -0.02
CA ALA A 801 18.86 24.05 -0.43
C ALA A 801 19.84 24.76 0.52
N ILE A 802 19.75 24.52 1.83
CA ILE A 802 20.64 25.19 2.80
C ILE A 802 22.11 24.88 2.58
N LYS A 803 22.41 23.68 2.06
CA LYS A 803 23.78 23.30 1.70
C LYS A 803 24.28 24.10 0.49
N ALA A 804 23.42 24.28 -0.53
CA ALA A 804 23.74 25.06 -1.73
C ALA A 804 23.94 26.55 -1.41
N TYR A 805 23.15 27.07 -0.48
CA TYR A 805 23.28 28.47 -0.03
C TYR A 805 24.32 28.69 1.06
N GLY A 806 25.03 27.66 1.51
CA GLY A 806 26.07 27.75 2.54
C GLY A 806 25.56 28.14 3.92
N ILE A 807 24.30 27.82 4.23
CA ILE A 807 23.65 28.22 5.48
C ILE A 807 23.93 27.22 6.59
N CYS A 808 24.31 27.70 7.76
CA CYS A 808 24.57 26.90 8.94
C CYS A 808 23.31 26.13 9.38
N PRO A 809 23.36 24.77 9.46
CA PRO A 809 22.17 23.94 9.70
C PRO A 809 21.46 24.24 11.02
N VAL A 810 22.20 24.46 12.11
CA VAL A 810 21.61 24.76 13.42
C VAL A 810 20.89 26.11 13.40
N ILE A 811 21.49 27.10 12.76
CA ILE A 811 20.86 28.44 12.69
C ILE A 811 19.60 28.38 11.80
N HIS A 812 19.67 27.70 10.67
CA HIS A 812 18.48 27.48 9.85
C HIS A 812 17.36 26.78 10.64
N TYR A 813 17.71 25.79 11.45
CA TYR A 813 16.74 25.13 12.33
C TYR A 813 16.11 26.13 13.31
N GLU A 814 16.90 26.94 13.97
CA GLU A 814 16.41 27.94 14.94
C GLU A 814 15.52 29.01 14.30
N LEU A 815 15.82 29.44 13.09
CA LEU A 815 15.08 30.50 12.41
C LEU A 815 13.85 29.98 11.65
N ILE A 816 13.93 28.81 11.07
CA ILE A 816 12.92 28.29 10.12
C ILE A 816 12.50 26.86 10.47
N GLY A 817 13.44 25.93 10.59
CA GLY A 817 13.18 24.50 10.63
C GLY A 817 12.32 24.05 11.79
N LYS A 818 12.46 24.60 12.97
CA LYS A 818 11.70 24.25 14.17
C LYS A 818 10.19 24.56 14.07
N TYR A 819 9.80 25.43 13.15
CA TYR A 819 8.40 25.78 12.92
C TYR A 819 7.69 24.85 11.94
N LEU A 820 8.45 23.97 11.29
CA LEU A 820 7.94 23.04 10.28
C LEU A 820 7.69 21.63 10.83
N TYR A 821 8.19 21.35 12.03
CA TYR A 821 8.10 20.04 12.68
C TYR A 821 7.48 20.03 14.05
#